data_887e287e81fdaf28bf6fd868c8567d2f
#
_entry.id   887e287e81fdaf28bf6fd868c8567d2f
#
_cell.length_a   1.000
_cell.length_b   1.000
_cell.length_c   1.000
_cell.angle_alpha   90.00
_cell.angle_beta   90.00
_cell.angle_gamma   90.00
#
_symmetry.space_group_name_H-M   'P 1'
#
loop_
_entity.id
_entity.type
_entity.pdbx_description
1 polymer ?
#
loop_
_entity_poly.entity_id
_entity_poly.type
_entity_poly.pdbx_seq_one_letter_code
_entity_poly.pdbx_strand_id
1 'polypeptide(L)'
;MLWAALAYSVGIVAGEYAWRPAHWWVVGALAFAMAAAYFAQRRVCLGRALVLGAVFLVGALHVQVRGAATHFDTSIQELADGRELQIMAHVIRDGQSRPASFGEIRQAVDVETEQVTADGAPGLPVRSGIRLTIYGSHAREALDEDSEESPGAIPLRLFHYGERIHFSAKLRPPRNFRNPGAFDYQGYLAANGIAALGSAKAENIESLPGFAGSRIELWRSRMHRSVIAKVHALWPARVAALIDAMVIGEEAFIDRDTRTDFQRSGTYHILVVSGMNVSILAFVVFWTLRRLRVGDVPATLLTVCGCVGYAFLTEVGAPVWRATLMCAIYLGTRLLYRERAMLNALGAAALGLLVFEPRQLFTASFQMTFVCVLIVAAIGLPTLERTSEFYKRALAHWQSEDYGKSLPPRVAQFRVDLRLIAGRTRQFVGRQWSLRLVRLSARFALGAFALLFISAVMQMGLALPMAYYFHRATTVALPANVLVVPLTQLMMPAAVATIALGYVSPWLARIPALVTTIAVQAITGTVRGLGGLRLADIRVPTPSTMMVLAAAGALVLAMVMARRRAPAAIVGLLAVFAAALALGFIAPLPNIRANVLEITSIDVGQGDSTLLVTPQGRTLLVDAGGPIGEGSSQLDFGEDVVSPYLWWRGISRLDAVAITHGHSDHIGGMAAVLKNFRPRELWVGLLPPSAALENLIAEAQSLGIKVVRHWQGDAFALGGANISVLWPARDAPPGAKPQNNDSLVLRVSYIDSAALLEGDAQKQAERDITARYHPTADLLRVGHHGSANATTPELLESVKPRFAVISVGSRNPFRLPRREVLDRLERSGARVFRTDTEGAVTFYLDGHSVTPSLAALR
;
A
#
# COMPACT_ATOMS: atom_id res chain seq x y z
N MET A 1 25.47 -11.99 -14.85
CA MET A 1 24.19 -11.23 -14.91
C MET A 1 23.85 -10.56 -13.56
N LEU A 2 23.89 -11.29 -12.42
CA LEU A 2 23.55 -10.69 -11.12
C LEU A 2 24.38 -9.43 -10.80
N TRP A 3 25.71 -9.50 -10.93
CA TRP A 3 26.58 -8.35 -10.68
C TRP A 3 26.33 -7.17 -11.62
N ALA A 4 25.97 -7.45 -12.88
CA ALA A 4 25.59 -6.40 -13.83
C ALA A 4 24.28 -5.73 -13.40
N ALA A 5 23.27 -6.50 -12.98
CA ALA A 5 22.01 -5.95 -12.48
C ALA A 5 22.24 -5.09 -11.22
N LEU A 6 23.07 -5.54 -10.28
CA LEU A 6 23.42 -4.77 -9.09
C LEU A 6 24.16 -3.47 -9.45
N ALA A 7 25.18 -3.53 -10.33
CA ALA A 7 25.89 -2.34 -10.77
C ALA A 7 24.95 -1.34 -11.45
N TYR A 8 24.08 -1.82 -12.31
CA TYR A 8 23.08 -1.00 -13.00
C TYR A 8 22.10 -0.34 -12.02
N SER A 9 21.59 -1.12 -11.03
CA SER A 9 20.70 -0.62 -10.00
C SER A 9 21.36 0.47 -9.14
N VAL A 10 22.60 0.27 -8.72
CA VAL A 10 23.38 1.28 -7.97
C VAL A 10 23.61 2.51 -8.83
N GLY A 11 23.83 2.33 -10.15
CA GLY A 11 23.91 3.42 -11.11
C GLY A 11 22.62 4.23 -11.18
N ILE A 12 21.45 3.57 -11.27
CA ILE A 12 20.13 4.24 -11.24
C ILE A 12 19.98 5.08 -9.97
N VAL A 13 20.33 4.52 -8.80
CA VAL A 13 20.28 5.25 -7.52
C VAL A 13 21.21 6.47 -7.56
N ALA A 14 22.45 6.31 -8.02
CA ALA A 14 23.39 7.40 -8.13
C ALA A 14 22.90 8.51 -9.08
N GLY A 15 22.31 8.14 -10.23
CA GLY A 15 21.78 9.08 -11.21
C GLY A 15 20.54 9.84 -10.72
N GLU A 16 19.72 9.22 -9.86
CA GLU A 16 18.53 9.88 -9.27
C GLU A 16 18.92 10.93 -8.23
N TYR A 17 19.91 10.62 -7.36
CA TYR A 17 20.30 11.52 -6.26
C TYR A 17 21.47 12.46 -6.57
N ALA A 18 22.28 12.15 -7.56
CA ALA A 18 23.46 12.92 -7.94
C ALA A 18 23.35 13.41 -9.39
N TRP A 19 22.60 14.48 -9.59
CA TRP A 19 22.46 15.05 -10.93
C TRP A 19 23.81 15.47 -11.50
N ARG A 20 24.10 15.04 -12.74
CA ARG A 20 25.25 15.44 -13.53
C ARG A 20 24.81 15.61 -14.99
N PRO A 21 25.45 16.49 -15.78
CA PRO A 21 25.18 16.59 -17.21
C PRO A 21 25.35 15.22 -17.92
N ALA A 22 24.43 14.87 -18.82
CA ALA A 22 24.38 13.56 -19.48
C ALA A 22 25.72 13.16 -20.14
N HIS A 23 26.46 14.12 -20.70
CA HIS A 23 27.75 13.87 -21.35
C HIS A 23 28.81 13.33 -20.38
N TRP A 24 28.76 13.64 -19.08
CA TRP A 24 29.70 13.10 -18.09
C TRP A 24 29.50 11.59 -17.91
N TRP A 25 28.24 11.15 -17.86
CA TRP A 25 27.92 9.73 -17.78
C TRP A 25 28.30 8.98 -19.04
N VAL A 26 28.08 9.58 -20.22
CA VAL A 26 28.43 8.99 -21.51
C VAL A 26 29.96 8.84 -21.65
N VAL A 27 30.72 9.93 -21.41
CA VAL A 27 32.19 9.91 -21.51
C VAL A 27 32.79 8.92 -20.51
N GLY A 28 32.28 8.92 -19.26
CA GLY A 28 32.70 7.97 -18.26
C GLY A 28 32.44 6.50 -18.68
N ALA A 29 31.21 6.22 -19.16
CA ALA A 29 30.86 4.89 -19.61
C ALA A 29 31.72 4.38 -20.77
N LEU A 30 32.00 5.25 -21.75
CA LEU A 30 32.87 4.93 -22.87
C LEU A 30 34.32 4.69 -22.41
N ALA A 31 34.85 5.56 -21.49
CA ALA A 31 36.18 5.38 -20.94
C ALA A 31 36.33 4.04 -20.19
N PHE A 32 35.36 3.70 -19.35
CA PHE A 32 35.35 2.40 -18.66
C PHE A 32 35.21 1.22 -19.61
N ALA A 33 34.39 1.33 -20.68
CA ALA A 33 34.25 0.30 -21.70
C ALA A 33 35.53 0.09 -22.50
N MET A 34 36.21 1.16 -22.92
CA MET A 34 37.50 1.09 -23.62
C MET A 34 38.59 0.49 -22.73
N ALA A 35 38.67 0.93 -21.47
CA ALA A 35 39.62 0.35 -20.50
C ALA A 35 39.31 -1.13 -20.26
N ALA A 36 38.03 -1.50 -20.16
CA ALA A 36 37.62 -2.89 -20.02
C ALA A 36 38.04 -3.75 -21.22
N ALA A 37 37.87 -3.26 -22.45
CA ALA A 37 38.32 -3.95 -23.66
C ALA A 37 39.86 -4.12 -23.67
N TYR A 38 40.62 -3.10 -23.29
CA TYR A 38 42.09 -3.18 -23.20
C TYR A 38 42.56 -4.21 -22.17
N PHE A 39 41.91 -4.29 -21.00
CA PHE A 39 42.30 -5.19 -19.94
C PHE A 39 41.65 -6.59 -20.04
N ALA A 40 40.69 -6.81 -20.94
CA ALA A 40 39.90 -8.04 -21.04
C ALA A 40 40.78 -9.30 -21.14
N GLN A 41 41.86 -9.25 -21.91
CA GLN A 41 42.79 -10.39 -22.10
C GLN A 41 44.01 -10.35 -21.15
N ARG A 42 44.35 -9.15 -20.63
CA ARG A 42 45.57 -8.97 -19.80
C ARG A 42 45.32 -9.15 -18.32
N ARG A 43 44.18 -8.68 -17.79
CA ARG A 43 43.79 -8.74 -16.37
C ARG A 43 42.29 -8.95 -16.28
N VAL A 44 41.81 -10.17 -16.40
CA VAL A 44 40.39 -10.57 -16.48
C VAL A 44 39.54 -9.99 -15.35
N CYS A 45 40.06 -10.01 -14.09
CA CYS A 45 39.32 -9.46 -12.95
C CYS A 45 39.12 -7.94 -13.06
N LEU A 46 40.17 -7.22 -13.49
CA LEU A 46 40.10 -5.77 -13.69
C LEU A 46 39.17 -5.44 -14.87
N GLY A 47 39.26 -6.17 -15.98
CA GLY A 47 38.36 -6.03 -17.10
C GLY A 47 36.90 -6.21 -16.71
N ARG A 48 36.58 -7.22 -15.91
CA ARG A 48 35.22 -7.42 -15.35
C ARG A 48 34.76 -6.29 -14.46
N ALA A 49 35.64 -5.77 -13.58
CA ALA A 49 35.30 -4.64 -12.72
C ALA A 49 35.01 -3.36 -13.52
N LEU A 50 35.80 -3.11 -14.58
CA LEU A 50 35.59 -1.97 -15.49
C LEU A 50 34.28 -2.12 -16.29
N VAL A 51 33.92 -3.31 -16.75
CA VAL A 51 32.59 -3.56 -17.37
C VAL A 51 31.46 -3.22 -16.38
N LEU A 52 31.57 -3.63 -15.12
CA LEU A 52 30.56 -3.28 -14.09
C LEU A 52 30.51 -1.78 -13.84
N GLY A 53 31.67 -1.07 -13.88
CA GLY A 53 31.71 0.39 -13.82
C GLY A 53 31.01 1.06 -15.00
N ALA A 54 31.21 0.55 -16.22
CA ALA A 54 30.49 1.05 -17.41
C ALA A 54 28.97 0.83 -17.27
N VAL A 55 28.54 -0.36 -16.81
CA VAL A 55 27.13 -0.70 -16.58
C VAL A 55 26.52 0.21 -15.52
N PHE A 56 27.24 0.52 -14.44
CA PHE A 56 26.84 1.49 -13.42
C PHE A 56 26.57 2.88 -14.04
N LEU A 57 27.50 3.39 -14.84
CA LEU A 57 27.39 4.72 -15.47
C LEU A 57 26.21 4.77 -16.47
N VAL A 58 25.99 3.68 -17.21
CA VAL A 58 24.83 3.55 -18.10
C VAL A 58 23.51 3.58 -17.31
N GLY A 59 23.45 2.94 -16.14
CA GLY A 59 22.29 3.00 -15.25
C GLY A 59 22.00 4.43 -14.77
N ALA A 60 23.04 5.19 -14.39
CA ALA A 60 22.92 6.57 -13.97
C ALA A 60 22.44 7.49 -15.09
N LEU A 61 23.01 7.33 -16.28
CA LEU A 61 22.57 8.05 -17.49
C LEU A 61 21.11 7.76 -17.80
N HIS A 62 20.73 6.46 -17.77
CA HIS A 62 19.41 6.02 -18.21
C HIS A 62 18.28 6.63 -17.36
N VAL A 63 18.43 6.66 -16.05
CA VAL A 63 17.39 7.24 -15.16
C VAL A 63 17.25 8.74 -15.39
N GLN A 64 18.33 9.46 -15.66
CA GLN A 64 18.29 10.90 -15.92
C GLN A 64 17.65 11.25 -17.27
N VAL A 65 17.96 10.47 -18.32
CA VAL A 65 17.42 10.72 -19.67
C VAL A 65 15.93 10.34 -19.73
N ARG A 66 15.54 9.24 -19.12
CA ARG A 66 14.16 8.73 -19.16
C ARG A 66 13.29 9.21 -18.00
N GLY A 67 13.91 9.74 -16.95
CA GLY A 67 13.23 10.07 -15.69
C GLY A 67 12.18 11.18 -15.76
N ALA A 68 12.23 12.05 -16.78
CA ALA A 68 11.31 13.17 -16.97
C ALA A 68 10.29 12.94 -18.10
N ALA A 69 10.37 11.83 -18.83
CA ALA A 69 9.44 11.56 -19.91
C ALA A 69 8.07 11.13 -19.35
N THR A 70 7.22 12.08 -19.10
CA THR A 70 5.78 11.83 -18.93
C THR A 70 5.23 11.38 -20.29
N HIS A 71 4.60 10.21 -20.33
CA HIS A 71 4.00 9.63 -21.54
C HIS A 71 2.68 10.29 -21.96
N PHE A 72 2.29 11.39 -21.34
CA PHE A 72 1.05 12.09 -21.62
C PHE A 72 1.32 13.58 -21.86
N ASP A 73 0.42 14.16 -22.62
CA ASP A 73 0.44 15.60 -22.89
C ASP A 73 0.11 16.36 -21.60
N THR A 74 1.06 17.17 -21.13
CA THR A 74 0.89 17.99 -19.91
C THR A 74 -0.06 19.16 -20.11
N SER A 75 -0.43 19.51 -21.34
CA SER A 75 -1.38 20.60 -21.64
C SER A 75 -2.73 20.40 -20.96
N ILE A 76 -3.16 19.15 -20.70
CA ILE A 76 -4.38 18.86 -19.96
C ILE A 76 -4.34 19.41 -18.52
N GLN A 77 -3.14 19.52 -17.91
CA GLN A 77 -2.99 20.04 -16.56
C GLN A 77 -3.22 21.54 -16.49
N GLU A 78 -2.91 22.27 -17.56
CA GLU A 78 -3.20 23.71 -17.70
C GLU A 78 -4.70 23.96 -17.83
N LEU A 79 -5.41 23.03 -18.50
CA LEU A 79 -6.87 23.04 -18.62
C LEU A 79 -7.58 22.54 -17.35
N ALA A 80 -6.88 21.87 -16.45
CA ALA A 80 -7.44 21.32 -15.20
C ALA A 80 -7.54 22.39 -14.09
N ASP A 81 -8.07 23.54 -14.38
CA ASP A 81 -8.24 24.68 -13.45
C ASP A 81 -9.59 24.66 -12.70
N GLY A 82 -10.45 23.69 -13.01
CA GLY A 82 -11.76 23.48 -12.36
C GLY A 82 -12.93 24.11 -13.12
N ARG A 83 -12.68 24.76 -14.28
CA ARG A 83 -13.76 25.14 -15.20
C ARG A 83 -14.40 23.91 -15.82
N GLU A 84 -15.59 24.06 -16.32
CA GLU A 84 -16.32 23.01 -17.01
C GLU A 84 -15.82 22.90 -18.45
N LEU A 85 -15.43 21.70 -18.85
CA LEU A 85 -14.88 21.40 -20.17
C LEU A 85 -15.74 20.35 -20.86
N GLN A 86 -15.96 20.51 -22.15
CA GLN A 86 -16.54 19.47 -23.00
C GLN A 86 -15.42 18.57 -23.51
N ILE A 87 -15.54 17.28 -23.28
CA ILE A 87 -14.46 16.32 -23.52
C ILE A 87 -15.00 15.18 -24.38
N MET A 88 -14.35 14.95 -25.52
CA MET A 88 -14.46 13.71 -26.29
C MET A 88 -13.29 12.80 -25.92
N ALA A 89 -13.60 11.58 -25.51
CA ALA A 89 -12.60 10.62 -25.05
C ALA A 89 -13.04 9.19 -25.37
N HIS A 90 -12.11 8.25 -25.29
CA HIS A 90 -12.43 6.83 -25.32
C HIS A 90 -11.94 6.12 -24.06
N VAL A 91 -12.64 5.06 -23.69
CA VAL A 91 -12.35 4.27 -22.50
C VAL A 91 -11.10 3.41 -22.71
N ILE A 92 -10.09 3.57 -21.85
CA ILE A 92 -8.83 2.80 -21.89
C ILE A 92 -8.79 1.67 -20.87
N ARG A 93 -9.70 1.69 -19.89
CA ARG A 93 -9.88 0.61 -18.92
C ARG A 93 -11.36 0.48 -18.57
N ASP A 94 -11.85 -0.77 -18.52
CA ASP A 94 -13.26 -1.04 -18.19
C ASP A 94 -13.66 -0.38 -16.87
N GLY A 95 -14.86 0.20 -16.84
CA GLY A 95 -15.38 0.89 -15.68
C GLY A 95 -15.67 -0.05 -14.52
N GLN A 96 -15.21 0.32 -13.33
CA GLN A 96 -15.47 -0.40 -12.09
C GLN A 96 -16.58 0.30 -11.31
N SER A 97 -17.70 -0.40 -11.13
CA SER A 97 -18.81 0.09 -10.31
C SER A 97 -18.55 -0.23 -8.84
N ARG A 98 -18.76 0.76 -7.98
CA ARG A 98 -18.60 0.62 -6.54
C ARG A 98 -19.75 1.30 -5.81
N PRO A 99 -20.27 0.68 -4.73
CA PRO A 99 -21.23 1.37 -3.88
C PRO A 99 -20.58 2.61 -3.25
N ALA A 100 -21.30 3.70 -3.27
CA ALA A 100 -20.97 4.93 -2.56
C ALA A 100 -21.89 5.14 -1.36
N SER A 101 -21.72 6.26 -0.66
CA SER A 101 -22.56 6.64 0.46
C SER A 101 -23.99 6.93 0.02
N PHE A 102 -24.94 6.76 0.91
CA PHE A 102 -26.37 7.01 0.65
C PHE A 102 -27.00 6.19 -0.49
N GLY A 103 -26.46 4.97 -0.77
CA GLY A 103 -26.99 4.13 -1.84
C GLY A 103 -26.65 4.57 -3.25
N GLU A 104 -25.84 5.64 -3.41
CA GLU A 104 -25.29 6.03 -4.71
C GLU A 104 -24.36 4.95 -5.26
N ILE A 105 -24.40 4.73 -6.55
CA ILE A 105 -23.42 3.92 -7.26
C ILE A 105 -22.47 4.88 -7.97
N ARG A 106 -21.17 4.69 -7.76
CA ARG A 106 -20.12 5.41 -8.49
C ARG A 106 -19.37 4.46 -9.40
N GLN A 107 -19.04 4.93 -10.58
CA GLN A 107 -18.17 4.21 -11.49
C GLN A 107 -16.89 5.01 -11.72
N ALA A 108 -15.73 4.37 -11.50
CA ALA A 108 -14.44 4.92 -11.91
C ALA A 108 -14.07 4.36 -13.28
N VAL A 109 -13.78 5.24 -14.24
CA VAL A 109 -13.42 4.89 -15.62
C VAL A 109 -12.15 5.64 -15.99
N ASP A 110 -11.14 4.94 -16.49
CA ASP A 110 -9.96 5.59 -17.06
C ASP A 110 -10.19 5.79 -18.56
N VAL A 111 -10.06 7.04 -19.02
CA VAL A 111 -10.31 7.45 -20.41
C VAL A 111 -9.12 8.19 -20.98
N GLU A 112 -8.87 8.06 -22.28
CA GLU A 112 -7.91 8.89 -23.01
C GLU A 112 -8.66 9.93 -23.83
N THR A 113 -8.29 11.20 -23.68
CA THR A 113 -8.92 12.31 -24.42
C THR A 113 -8.55 12.27 -25.89
N GLU A 114 -9.52 12.61 -26.75
CA GLU A 114 -9.35 12.83 -28.19
C GLU A 114 -9.39 14.32 -28.51
N GLN A 115 -10.32 15.02 -27.89
CA GLN A 115 -10.54 16.46 -28.06
C GLN A 115 -11.09 17.07 -26.78
N VAL A 116 -10.60 18.24 -26.44
CA VAL A 116 -11.05 19.03 -25.28
C VAL A 116 -11.46 20.40 -25.76
N THR A 117 -12.66 20.84 -25.39
CA THR A 117 -13.24 22.15 -25.76
C THR A 117 -13.51 22.94 -24.50
N ALA A 118 -12.93 24.11 -24.38
CA ALA A 118 -13.27 25.11 -23.37
C ALA A 118 -14.33 26.08 -23.93
N ASP A 119 -15.09 26.72 -23.06
CA ASP A 119 -16.20 27.60 -23.38
C ASP A 119 -16.04 28.39 -24.68
N GLY A 120 -16.74 27.96 -25.74
CA GLY A 120 -16.78 28.66 -27.04
C GLY A 120 -15.49 28.61 -27.87
N ALA A 121 -14.44 27.98 -27.42
CA ALA A 121 -13.19 27.83 -28.16
C ALA A 121 -13.26 26.63 -29.13
N PRO A 122 -12.50 26.65 -30.24
CA PRO A 122 -12.36 25.44 -31.07
C PRO A 122 -11.71 24.30 -30.28
N GLY A 123 -12.22 23.08 -30.47
CA GLY A 123 -11.70 21.91 -29.78
C GLY A 123 -10.22 21.64 -30.04
N LEU A 124 -9.45 21.54 -28.99
CA LEU A 124 -8.02 21.24 -29.03
C LEU A 124 -7.81 19.72 -29.02
N PRO A 125 -7.04 19.15 -29.97
CA PRO A 125 -6.68 17.73 -29.94
C PRO A 125 -5.64 17.50 -28.85
N VAL A 126 -6.07 16.99 -27.70
CA VAL A 126 -5.20 16.66 -26.54
C VAL A 126 -5.32 15.20 -26.25
N ARG A 127 -4.19 14.46 -26.27
CA ARG A 127 -4.11 13.04 -25.89
C ARG A 127 -3.57 12.89 -24.48
N SER A 128 -4.45 12.69 -23.52
CA SER A 128 -4.05 12.55 -22.13
C SER A 128 -5.02 11.63 -21.38
N GLY A 129 -4.51 10.87 -20.41
CA GLY A 129 -5.33 10.01 -19.58
C GLY A 129 -6.04 10.80 -18.48
N ILE A 130 -7.33 10.55 -18.32
CA ILE A 130 -8.15 11.11 -17.25
C ILE A 130 -8.81 9.96 -16.49
N ARG A 131 -8.74 10.00 -15.17
CA ARG A 131 -9.61 9.17 -14.32
C ARG A 131 -10.92 9.89 -14.05
N LEU A 132 -11.99 9.40 -14.67
CA LEU A 132 -13.31 9.95 -14.57
C LEU A 132 -14.11 9.20 -13.51
N THR A 133 -14.65 9.93 -12.53
CA THR A 133 -15.63 9.41 -11.58
C THR A 133 -17.03 9.79 -12.05
N ILE A 134 -17.86 8.79 -12.34
CA ILE A 134 -19.22 8.96 -12.81
C ILE A 134 -20.17 8.71 -11.64
N TYR A 135 -21.04 9.66 -11.38
CA TYR A 135 -22.07 9.58 -10.34
C TYR A 135 -23.42 9.24 -10.98
N GLY A 136 -24.13 8.26 -10.43
CA GLY A 136 -25.53 8.00 -10.77
C GLY A 136 -26.41 9.13 -10.26
N SER A 137 -27.49 9.48 -11.02
CA SER A 137 -28.51 10.38 -10.50
C SER A 137 -29.27 9.66 -9.40
N HIS A 138 -29.38 10.29 -8.23
CA HIS A 138 -30.51 9.98 -7.36
C HIS A 138 -31.77 10.60 -8.00
N ALA A 139 -32.81 9.81 -8.09
CA ALA A 139 -34.15 10.35 -8.19
C ALA A 139 -34.44 11.17 -6.90
N ARG A 140 -33.96 12.43 -6.89
CA ARG A 140 -34.15 13.39 -5.80
C ARG A 140 -35.58 13.97 -5.81
N GLU A 141 -36.41 13.47 -6.72
CA GLU A 141 -37.79 13.96 -6.94
C GLU A 141 -38.90 13.07 -6.37
N ALA A 142 -38.54 12.04 -5.58
CA ALA A 142 -39.53 11.18 -4.92
C ALA A 142 -39.38 11.21 -3.40
N LEU A 143 -39.28 12.41 -2.83
CA LEU A 143 -39.58 12.67 -1.42
C LEU A 143 -40.96 13.32 -1.31
N ASP A 144 -41.98 12.67 -1.85
CA ASP A 144 -43.30 12.75 -1.28
C ASP A 144 -43.39 11.76 -0.14
N GLU A 145 -43.75 12.22 1.05
CA GLU A 145 -43.60 11.62 2.37
C GLU A 145 -44.41 10.33 2.61
N ASP A 146 -45.00 9.65 1.60
CA ASP A 146 -45.94 8.53 1.78
C ASP A 146 -45.57 7.23 1.02
N SER A 147 -44.37 7.03 0.50
CA SER A 147 -44.03 5.75 -0.14
C SER A 147 -42.95 4.96 0.65
N GLU A 148 -43.38 3.89 1.31
CA GLU A 148 -42.57 2.91 2.05
C GLU A 148 -41.64 2.03 1.16
N GLU A 149 -41.55 2.25 -0.15
CA GLU A 149 -40.62 1.54 -1.03
C GLU A 149 -39.44 2.43 -1.37
N SER A 150 -38.26 2.12 -0.84
CA SER A 150 -36.99 2.67 -1.28
C SER A 150 -36.85 2.47 -2.79
N PRO A 151 -36.74 3.53 -3.59
CA PRO A 151 -36.60 3.39 -5.04
C PRO A 151 -35.29 2.64 -5.31
N GLY A 152 -35.37 1.48 -5.96
CA GLY A 152 -34.23 0.68 -6.35
C GLY A 152 -33.22 1.53 -7.13
N ALA A 153 -31.95 1.51 -6.72
CA ALA A 153 -30.88 2.24 -7.40
C ALA A 153 -30.91 1.90 -8.89
N ILE A 154 -31.04 2.93 -9.74
CA ILE A 154 -30.95 2.75 -11.19
C ILE A 154 -29.56 2.26 -11.51
N PRO A 155 -29.40 1.07 -12.14
CA PRO A 155 -28.09 0.52 -12.43
C PRO A 155 -27.34 1.46 -13.38
N LEU A 156 -26.19 1.99 -12.96
CA LEU A 156 -25.30 2.75 -13.82
C LEU A 156 -24.85 1.88 -15.00
N ARG A 157 -24.99 2.41 -16.23
CA ARG A 157 -24.41 1.78 -17.41
C ARG A 157 -22.89 1.64 -17.20
N LEU A 158 -22.35 0.43 -17.37
CA LEU A 158 -20.92 0.19 -17.35
C LEU A 158 -20.30 0.56 -18.70
N PHE A 159 -19.29 1.40 -18.68
CA PHE A 159 -18.51 1.77 -19.85
C PHE A 159 -17.36 0.78 -20.06
N HIS A 160 -17.15 0.38 -21.30
CA HIS A 160 -16.20 -0.66 -21.66
C HIS A 160 -15.07 -0.14 -22.54
N TYR A 161 -13.94 -0.86 -22.54
CA TYR A 161 -12.77 -0.51 -23.34
C TYR A 161 -13.12 -0.20 -24.80
N GLY A 162 -12.61 0.92 -25.29
CA GLY A 162 -12.77 1.37 -26.66
C GLY A 162 -14.09 2.09 -26.97
N GLU A 163 -15.02 2.16 -26.03
CA GLU A 163 -16.21 2.98 -26.20
C GLU A 163 -15.81 4.47 -26.22
N ARG A 164 -16.34 5.20 -27.20
CA ARG A 164 -16.15 6.65 -27.32
C ARG A 164 -17.28 7.35 -26.61
N ILE A 165 -16.93 8.33 -25.78
CA ILE A 165 -17.88 9.08 -24.98
C ILE A 165 -17.63 10.58 -25.11
N HIS A 166 -18.71 11.34 -25.05
CA HIS A 166 -18.71 12.79 -24.93
C HIS A 166 -19.35 13.18 -23.60
N PHE A 167 -18.70 14.03 -22.85
CA PHE A 167 -19.17 14.42 -21.53
C PHE A 167 -18.65 15.80 -21.13
N SER A 168 -19.41 16.44 -20.24
CA SER A 168 -19.00 17.65 -19.55
C SER A 168 -18.38 17.29 -18.19
N ALA A 169 -17.19 17.78 -17.91
CA ALA A 169 -16.52 17.53 -16.65
C ALA A 169 -15.64 18.69 -16.18
N LYS A 170 -15.51 18.81 -14.85
CA LYS A 170 -14.53 19.69 -14.21
C LYS A 170 -13.27 18.89 -13.94
N LEU A 171 -12.20 19.24 -14.62
CA LEU A 171 -10.92 18.59 -14.43
C LEU A 171 -10.13 19.21 -13.27
N ARG A 172 -9.39 18.34 -12.57
CA ARG A 172 -8.48 18.73 -11.48
C ARG A 172 -7.16 17.98 -11.63
N PRO A 173 -6.01 18.63 -11.38
CA PRO A 173 -4.76 17.90 -11.33
C PRO A 173 -4.75 16.96 -10.12
N PRO A 174 -4.14 15.76 -10.24
CA PRO A 174 -3.91 14.91 -9.11
C PRO A 174 -3.07 15.63 -8.06
N ARG A 175 -3.32 15.36 -6.78
CA ARG A 175 -2.60 15.99 -5.69
C ARG A 175 -2.17 14.95 -4.66
N ASN A 176 -0.96 15.11 -4.14
CA ASN A 176 -0.50 14.42 -2.95
C ASN A 176 -0.94 15.18 -1.69
N PHE A 177 -1.16 14.44 -0.60
CA PHE A 177 -1.07 15.04 0.72
C PHE A 177 0.40 15.42 0.96
N ARG A 178 0.65 16.69 1.20
CA ARG A 178 2.01 17.24 1.31
C ARG A 178 2.56 17.05 2.72
N ASN A 179 2.54 15.81 3.20
CA ASN A 179 3.12 15.40 4.47
C ASN A 179 4.34 14.52 4.20
N PRO A 180 5.44 14.68 4.93
CA PRO A 180 6.51 13.69 4.93
C PRO A 180 5.97 12.29 5.26
N GLY A 181 6.42 11.27 4.53
CA GLY A 181 5.92 9.89 4.67
C GLY A 181 4.60 9.59 3.96
N ALA A 182 3.94 10.58 3.36
CA ALA A 182 2.71 10.37 2.59
C ALA A 182 2.96 9.57 1.30
N PHE A 183 1.92 8.87 0.84
CA PHE A 183 1.94 8.14 -0.43
C PHE A 183 1.97 9.10 -1.63
N ASP A 184 2.86 8.83 -2.59
CA ASP A 184 2.94 9.59 -3.84
C ASP A 184 1.84 9.17 -4.82
N TYR A 185 0.65 9.73 -4.64
CA TYR A 185 -0.51 9.47 -5.50
C TYR A 185 -0.35 10.06 -6.90
N GLN A 186 0.30 11.22 -7.02
CA GLN A 186 0.60 11.84 -8.33
C GLN A 186 1.52 10.95 -9.16
N GLY A 187 2.63 10.50 -8.57
CA GLY A 187 3.55 9.58 -9.24
C GLY A 187 2.89 8.25 -9.60
N TYR A 188 2.02 7.73 -8.74
CA TYR A 188 1.23 6.52 -9.01
C TYR A 188 0.30 6.72 -10.22
N LEU A 189 -0.45 7.81 -10.31
CA LEU A 189 -1.34 8.10 -11.43
C LEU A 189 -0.55 8.35 -12.72
N ALA A 190 0.53 9.13 -12.63
CA ALA A 190 1.42 9.38 -13.76
C ALA A 190 2.01 8.09 -14.35
N ALA A 191 2.43 7.16 -13.50
CA ALA A 191 2.90 5.83 -13.93
C ALA A 191 1.82 5.00 -14.62
N ASN A 192 0.53 5.27 -14.36
CA ASN A 192 -0.62 4.67 -15.05
C ASN A 192 -1.12 5.50 -16.24
N GLY A 193 -0.39 6.55 -16.64
CA GLY A 193 -0.75 7.40 -17.77
C GLY A 193 -1.91 8.38 -17.49
N ILE A 194 -2.25 8.63 -16.21
CA ILE A 194 -3.34 9.51 -15.82
C ILE A 194 -2.78 10.86 -15.37
N ALA A 195 -3.15 11.92 -16.10
CA ALA A 195 -2.69 13.29 -15.87
C ALA A 195 -3.69 14.16 -15.11
N ALA A 196 -4.98 13.83 -15.19
CA ALA A 196 -6.04 14.59 -14.55
C ALA A 196 -7.12 13.70 -13.93
N LEU A 197 -7.84 14.24 -12.96
CA LEU A 197 -9.03 13.65 -12.37
C LEU A 197 -10.24 14.44 -12.81
N GLY A 198 -11.31 13.75 -13.20
CA GLY A 198 -12.57 14.35 -13.61
C GLY A 198 -13.76 13.78 -12.84
N SER A 199 -14.84 14.54 -12.78
CA SER A 199 -16.12 14.08 -12.27
C SER A 199 -17.23 14.48 -13.24
N ALA A 200 -18.12 13.52 -13.55
CA ALA A 200 -19.27 13.75 -14.41
C ALA A 200 -20.52 13.06 -13.84
N LYS A 201 -21.70 13.62 -14.14
CA LYS A 201 -22.96 12.93 -13.88
C LYS A 201 -23.26 11.96 -15.02
N ALA A 202 -23.83 10.80 -14.72
CA ALA A 202 -24.14 9.77 -15.72
C ALA A 202 -25.07 10.29 -16.82
N GLU A 203 -25.98 11.21 -16.48
CA GLU A 203 -26.93 11.85 -17.40
C GLU A 203 -26.24 12.70 -18.48
N ASN A 204 -25.07 13.25 -18.16
CA ASN A 204 -24.32 14.16 -19.04
C ASN A 204 -23.29 13.42 -19.91
N ILE A 205 -23.37 12.09 -19.98
CA ILE A 205 -22.45 11.28 -20.77
C ILE A 205 -23.17 10.70 -21.97
N GLU A 206 -22.76 11.15 -23.14
CA GLU A 206 -23.25 10.64 -24.42
C GLU A 206 -22.29 9.63 -25.01
N SER A 207 -22.82 8.48 -25.48
CA SER A 207 -22.02 7.51 -26.20
C SER A 207 -21.93 7.90 -27.66
N LEU A 208 -20.70 8.01 -28.15
CA LEU A 208 -20.44 8.33 -29.55
C LEU A 208 -20.32 7.05 -30.39
N PRO A 209 -20.70 7.05 -31.65
CA PRO A 209 -20.50 5.92 -32.54
C PRO A 209 -19.01 5.71 -32.84
N GLY A 210 -18.63 4.45 -33.12
CA GLY A 210 -17.27 4.06 -33.48
C GLY A 210 -16.51 3.44 -32.32
N PHE A 211 -15.30 3.02 -32.62
CA PHE A 211 -14.35 2.37 -31.68
C PHE A 211 -13.01 3.10 -31.76
N ALA A 212 -12.42 3.38 -30.60
CA ALA A 212 -11.06 3.87 -30.51
C ALA A 212 -10.22 2.96 -29.59
N GLY A 213 -8.93 2.85 -29.87
CA GLY A 213 -8.02 2.01 -29.12
C GLY A 213 -7.53 0.78 -29.90
N SER A 214 -6.90 -0.17 -29.19
CA SER A 214 -6.32 -1.39 -29.76
C SER A 214 -7.33 -2.52 -29.85
N ARG A 215 -7.41 -3.20 -31.03
CA ARG A 215 -8.25 -4.39 -31.19
C ARG A 215 -7.79 -5.55 -30.30
N ILE A 216 -6.49 -5.62 -29.99
CA ILE A 216 -5.93 -6.64 -29.09
C ILE A 216 -6.44 -6.41 -27.66
N GLU A 217 -6.41 -5.16 -27.20
CA GLU A 217 -6.93 -4.79 -25.87
C GLU A 217 -8.46 -4.96 -25.77
N LEU A 218 -9.20 -4.69 -26.85
CA LEU A 218 -10.63 -4.96 -26.91
C LEU A 218 -10.91 -6.47 -26.75
N TRP A 219 -10.15 -7.32 -27.43
CA TRP A 219 -10.26 -8.77 -27.29
C TRP A 219 -9.93 -9.19 -25.86
N ARG A 220 -8.86 -8.66 -25.27
CA ARG A 220 -8.49 -8.89 -23.87
C ARG A 220 -9.61 -8.52 -22.90
N SER A 221 -10.17 -7.29 -23.02
CA SER A 221 -11.26 -6.82 -22.16
C SER A 221 -12.50 -7.72 -22.28
N ARG A 222 -12.87 -8.14 -23.50
CA ARG A 222 -13.98 -9.08 -23.71
C ARG A 222 -13.73 -10.44 -23.06
N MET A 223 -12.53 -10.98 -23.18
CA MET A 223 -12.14 -12.24 -22.54
C MET A 223 -12.16 -12.11 -21.02
N HIS A 224 -11.59 -11.04 -20.48
CA HIS A 224 -11.57 -10.75 -19.05
C HIS A 224 -12.99 -10.72 -18.47
N ARG A 225 -13.90 -9.95 -19.07
CA ARG A 225 -15.31 -9.90 -18.67
C ARG A 225 -16.03 -11.23 -18.79
N SER A 226 -15.77 -11.99 -19.87
CA SER A 226 -16.34 -13.33 -20.04
C SER A 226 -15.91 -14.26 -18.90
N VAL A 227 -14.65 -14.20 -18.48
CA VAL A 227 -14.13 -15.02 -17.38
C VAL A 227 -14.78 -14.60 -16.06
N ILE A 228 -14.88 -13.31 -15.76
CA ILE A 228 -15.57 -12.81 -14.55
C ILE A 228 -17.04 -13.27 -14.54
N ALA A 229 -17.77 -13.08 -15.64
CA ALA A 229 -19.15 -13.53 -15.74
C ALA A 229 -19.28 -15.05 -15.53
N LYS A 230 -18.31 -15.85 -16.04
CA LYS A 230 -18.27 -17.29 -15.83
C LYS A 230 -18.01 -17.63 -14.35
N VAL A 231 -17.10 -16.91 -13.67
CA VAL A 231 -16.84 -17.11 -12.24
C VAL A 231 -18.12 -16.84 -11.43
N HIS A 232 -18.79 -15.73 -11.68
CA HIS A 232 -20.04 -15.40 -10.98
C HIS A 232 -21.20 -16.37 -11.28
N ALA A 233 -21.17 -17.04 -12.44
CA ALA A 233 -22.14 -18.09 -12.77
C ALA A 233 -21.84 -19.46 -12.10
N LEU A 234 -20.59 -19.71 -11.72
CA LEU A 234 -20.14 -20.99 -11.15
C LEU A 234 -20.08 -21.01 -9.63
N TRP A 235 -19.96 -19.85 -8.97
CA TRP A 235 -19.80 -19.73 -7.53
C TRP A 235 -20.71 -18.67 -6.90
N PRO A 236 -21.08 -18.84 -5.61
CA PRO A 236 -21.77 -17.79 -4.85
C PRO A 236 -20.94 -16.51 -4.76
N ALA A 237 -21.59 -15.35 -4.69
CA ALA A 237 -20.98 -14.01 -4.77
C ALA A 237 -19.72 -13.81 -3.89
N ARG A 238 -19.74 -14.25 -2.61
CA ARG A 238 -18.57 -14.14 -1.71
C ARG A 238 -17.37 -14.97 -2.18
N VAL A 239 -17.60 -16.17 -2.69
CA VAL A 239 -16.53 -17.04 -3.19
C VAL A 239 -16.04 -16.53 -4.55
N ALA A 240 -16.96 -16.08 -5.41
CA ALA A 240 -16.65 -15.47 -6.69
C ALA A 240 -15.75 -14.26 -6.53
N ALA A 241 -16.06 -13.32 -5.65
CA ALA A 241 -15.25 -12.14 -5.36
C ALA A 241 -13.80 -12.48 -4.97
N LEU A 242 -13.61 -13.53 -4.16
CA LEU A 242 -12.27 -13.98 -3.75
C LEU A 242 -11.51 -14.65 -4.91
N ILE A 243 -12.20 -15.42 -5.75
CA ILE A 243 -11.61 -16.03 -6.95
C ILE A 243 -11.24 -14.96 -7.95
N ASP A 244 -12.09 -13.95 -8.16
CA ASP A 244 -11.80 -12.81 -9.02
C ASP A 244 -10.52 -12.11 -8.57
N ALA A 245 -10.38 -11.83 -7.27
CA ALA A 245 -9.18 -11.19 -6.74
C ALA A 245 -7.94 -12.10 -6.84
N MET A 246 -8.05 -13.36 -6.39
CA MET A 246 -6.89 -14.26 -6.24
C MET A 246 -6.43 -14.89 -7.57
N VAL A 247 -7.32 -15.09 -8.55
CA VAL A 247 -7.03 -15.78 -9.80
C VAL A 247 -6.99 -14.83 -11.00
N ILE A 248 -7.91 -13.86 -11.04
CA ILE A 248 -8.07 -12.94 -12.17
C ILE A 248 -7.41 -11.57 -11.90
N GLY A 249 -7.44 -11.14 -10.63
CA GLY A 249 -6.86 -9.87 -10.18
C GLY A 249 -7.86 -8.72 -10.07
N GLU A 250 -9.17 -9.03 -10.10
CA GLU A 250 -10.22 -8.02 -9.91
C GLU A 250 -10.58 -7.91 -8.44
N GLU A 251 -10.16 -6.80 -7.80
CA GLU A 251 -10.36 -6.55 -6.37
C GLU A 251 -11.62 -5.73 -6.05
N ALA A 252 -12.37 -5.30 -7.05
CA ALA A 252 -13.51 -4.38 -6.87
C ALA A 252 -14.60 -4.94 -5.95
N PHE A 253 -14.73 -6.27 -5.89
CA PHE A 253 -15.76 -6.97 -5.11
C PHE A 253 -15.31 -7.37 -3.69
N ILE A 254 -14.06 -7.02 -3.30
CA ILE A 254 -13.54 -7.37 -1.96
C ILE A 254 -13.93 -6.29 -0.95
N ASP A 255 -14.62 -6.72 0.12
CA ASP A 255 -14.95 -5.85 1.23
C ASP A 255 -13.69 -5.44 2.03
N ARG A 256 -13.81 -4.31 2.76
CA ARG A 256 -12.71 -3.73 3.53
C ARG A 256 -12.26 -4.65 4.67
N ASP A 257 -13.18 -5.32 5.32
CA ASP A 257 -12.88 -6.19 6.47
C ASP A 257 -12.07 -7.41 6.02
N THR A 258 -12.50 -8.06 4.94
CA THR A 258 -11.73 -9.16 4.32
C THR A 258 -10.32 -8.70 3.93
N ARG A 259 -10.18 -7.52 3.30
CA ARG A 259 -8.86 -6.96 2.95
C ARG A 259 -7.99 -6.75 4.20
N THR A 260 -8.56 -6.20 5.26
CA THR A 260 -7.88 -5.97 6.54
C THR A 260 -7.45 -7.28 7.19
N ASP A 261 -8.28 -8.32 7.19
CA ASP A 261 -7.95 -9.63 7.73
C ASP A 261 -6.75 -10.27 7.00
N PHE A 262 -6.71 -10.19 5.67
CA PHE A 262 -5.56 -10.64 4.88
C PHE A 262 -4.29 -9.82 5.15
N GLN A 263 -4.40 -8.52 5.38
CA GLN A 263 -3.27 -7.69 5.75
C GLN A 263 -2.73 -8.05 7.13
N ARG A 264 -3.61 -8.19 8.13
CA ARG A 264 -3.26 -8.52 9.51
C ARG A 264 -2.66 -9.91 9.66
N SER A 265 -3.15 -10.88 8.90
CA SER A 265 -2.59 -12.24 8.88
C SER A 265 -1.27 -12.35 8.11
N GLY A 266 -0.83 -11.30 7.40
CA GLY A 266 0.38 -11.30 6.56
C GLY A 266 0.22 -12.09 5.26
N THR A 267 -1.01 -12.39 4.86
CA THR A 267 -1.33 -13.18 3.65
C THR A 267 -1.90 -12.34 2.51
N TYR A 268 -1.85 -11.01 2.61
CA TYR A 268 -2.38 -10.11 1.58
C TYR A 268 -1.82 -10.38 0.17
N HIS A 269 -0.56 -10.80 0.10
CA HIS A 269 0.09 -11.17 -1.17
C HIS A 269 -0.56 -12.40 -1.87
N ILE A 270 -1.46 -13.11 -1.20
CA ILE A 270 -2.24 -14.24 -1.75
C ILE A 270 -3.59 -13.75 -2.25
N LEU A 271 -4.16 -12.71 -1.63
CA LEU A 271 -5.41 -12.08 -2.08
C LEU A 271 -5.25 -11.44 -3.47
N VAL A 272 -4.08 -10.91 -3.76
CA VAL A 272 -3.75 -10.30 -5.05
C VAL A 272 -3.03 -11.30 -5.95
N VAL A 273 -3.27 -11.25 -7.25
CA VAL A 273 -2.53 -12.12 -8.19
C VAL A 273 -1.03 -11.86 -8.07
N SER A 274 -0.31 -12.92 -7.76
CA SER A 274 1.12 -12.86 -7.45
C SER A 274 1.97 -13.73 -8.39
N GLY A 275 3.29 -13.59 -8.30
CA GLY A 275 4.22 -14.47 -9.01
C GLY A 275 4.07 -15.96 -8.66
N MET A 276 3.49 -16.28 -7.49
CA MET A 276 3.18 -17.65 -7.11
C MET A 276 2.14 -18.27 -8.05
N ASN A 277 1.12 -17.53 -8.47
CA ASN A 277 0.07 -17.99 -9.38
C ASN A 277 0.66 -18.37 -10.75
N VAL A 278 1.57 -17.52 -11.28
CA VAL A 278 2.30 -17.81 -12.52
C VAL A 278 3.15 -19.08 -12.36
N SER A 279 3.83 -19.25 -11.23
CA SER A 279 4.67 -20.42 -10.96
C SER A 279 3.86 -21.69 -10.84
N ILE A 280 2.69 -21.65 -10.18
CA ILE A 280 1.77 -22.78 -10.08
C ILE A 280 1.23 -23.15 -11.45
N LEU A 281 0.75 -22.16 -12.21
CA LEU A 281 0.25 -22.37 -13.57
C LEU A 281 1.32 -22.99 -14.48
N ALA A 282 2.52 -22.43 -14.48
CA ALA A 282 3.66 -22.94 -15.25
C ALA A 282 3.99 -24.39 -14.88
N PHE A 283 4.02 -24.69 -13.58
CA PHE A 283 4.28 -26.04 -13.10
C PHE A 283 3.20 -27.03 -13.58
N VAL A 284 1.92 -26.69 -13.41
CA VAL A 284 0.80 -27.56 -13.78
C VAL A 284 0.77 -27.79 -15.29
N VAL A 285 0.87 -26.74 -16.10
CA VAL A 285 0.87 -26.84 -17.56
C VAL A 285 2.07 -27.66 -18.04
N PHE A 286 3.28 -27.33 -17.57
CA PHE A 286 4.50 -28.05 -17.96
C PHE A 286 4.44 -29.52 -17.56
N TRP A 287 4.03 -29.81 -16.30
CA TRP A 287 3.91 -31.18 -15.80
C TRP A 287 2.87 -32.00 -16.59
N THR A 288 1.71 -31.41 -16.90
CA THR A 288 0.66 -32.06 -17.71
C THR A 288 1.16 -32.38 -19.12
N LEU A 289 1.79 -31.43 -19.81
CA LEU A 289 2.35 -31.64 -21.13
C LEU A 289 3.42 -32.73 -21.13
N ARG A 290 4.29 -32.76 -20.09
CA ARG A 290 5.30 -33.82 -19.94
C ARG A 290 4.65 -35.18 -19.62
N ARG A 291 3.54 -35.20 -18.91
CA ARG A 291 2.78 -36.42 -18.61
C ARG A 291 2.10 -36.96 -19.88
N LEU A 292 1.68 -36.07 -20.76
CA LEU A 292 1.15 -36.40 -22.09
C LEU A 292 2.26 -36.74 -23.12
N ARG A 293 3.52 -36.90 -22.66
CA ARG A 293 4.72 -37.24 -23.46
C ARG A 293 5.10 -36.15 -24.50
N VAL A 294 4.64 -34.91 -24.36
CA VAL A 294 5.10 -33.79 -25.20
C VAL A 294 6.58 -33.54 -24.94
N GLY A 295 7.37 -33.34 -26.01
CA GLY A 295 8.81 -33.07 -25.91
C GLY A 295 9.18 -31.83 -25.08
N ASP A 296 10.44 -31.71 -24.64
CA ASP A 296 10.87 -30.60 -23.74
C ASP A 296 10.72 -29.23 -24.41
N VAL A 297 11.05 -29.08 -25.67
CA VAL A 297 10.96 -27.82 -26.42
C VAL A 297 9.50 -27.35 -26.55
N PRO A 298 8.58 -28.11 -27.16
CA PRO A 298 7.20 -27.68 -27.27
C PRO A 298 6.51 -27.54 -25.92
N ALA A 299 6.81 -28.39 -24.92
CA ALA A 299 6.26 -28.23 -23.57
C ALA A 299 6.70 -26.91 -22.94
N THR A 300 7.95 -26.50 -23.11
CA THR A 300 8.46 -25.20 -22.64
C THR A 300 7.77 -24.05 -23.37
N LEU A 301 7.71 -24.08 -24.69
CA LEU A 301 7.09 -22.99 -25.46
C LEU A 301 5.61 -22.84 -25.13
N LEU A 302 4.84 -23.92 -25.05
CA LEU A 302 3.42 -23.89 -24.69
C LEU A 302 3.23 -23.38 -23.26
N THR A 303 4.11 -23.74 -22.32
CA THR A 303 4.05 -23.24 -20.95
C THR A 303 4.31 -21.73 -20.88
N VAL A 304 5.35 -21.25 -21.59
CA VAL A 304 5.64 -19.81 -21.65
C VAL A 304 4.50 -19.05 -22.29
N CYS A 305 3.96 -19.55 -23.43
CA CYS A 305 2.78 -18.95 -24.07
C CYS A 305 1.57 -18.90 -23.13
N GLY A 306 1.32 -19.99 -22.37
CA GLY A 306 0.26 -20.02 -21.37
C GLY A 306 0.45 -18.98 -20.26
N CYS A 307 1.68 -18.81 -19.74
CA CYS A 307 2.00 -17.78 -18.74
C CYS A 307 1.85 -16.35 -19.30
N VAL A 308 2.27 -16.11 -20.55
CA VAL A 308 2.09 -14.82 -21.24
C VAL A 308 0.59 -14.55 -21.44
N GLY A 309 -0.18 -15.55 -21.88
CA GLY A 309 -1.63 -15.42 -22.04
C GLY A 309 -2.34 -15.12 -20.71
N TYR A 310 -1.90 -15.76 -19.63
CA TYR A 310 -2.40 -15.47 -18.27
C TYR A 310 -2.04 -14.06 -17.80
N ALA A 311 -0.79 -13.63 -17.99
CA ALA A 311 -0.35 -12.28 -17.64
C ALA A 311 -1.10 -11.21 -18.42
N PHE A 312 -1.41 -11.50 -19.70
CA PHE A 312 -2.20 -10.60 -20.53
C PHE A 312 -3.67 -10.53 -20.07
N LEU A 313 -4.26 -11.68 -19.67
CA LEU A 313 -5.66 -11.76 -19.25
C LEU A 313 -5.91 -11.04 -17.91
N THR A 314 -4.99 -11.18 -16.93
CA THR A 314 -5.21 -10.73 -15.55
C THR A 314 -5.11 -9.23 -15.35
N GLU A 315 -4.57 -8.45 -16.26
CA GLU A 315 -4.41 -6.99 -16.19
C GLU A 315 -3.70 -6.44 -14.91
N VAL A 316 -3.18 -7.32 -14.04
CA VAL A 316 -2.60 -6.97 -12.73
C VAL A 316 -1.26 -6.19 -12.85
N GLY A 317 -0.72 -6.08 -14.07
CA GLY A 317 0.46 -5.25 -14.33
C GLY A 317 1.79 -5.90 -13.94
N ALA A 318 2.71 -5.08 -13.44
CA ALA A 318 4.12 -5.43 -13.26
C ALA A 318 4.44 -6.74 -12.50
N PRO A 319 3.78 -7.14 -11.40
CA PRO A 319 4.13 -8.36 -10.66
C PRO A 319 4.00 -9.64 -11.49
N VAL A 320 2.93 -9.77 -12.27
CA VAL A 320 2.65 -10.97 -13.07
C VAL A 320 3.60 -11.04 -14.27
N TRP A 321 3.85 -9.92 -14.92
CA TRP A 321 4.83 -9.83 -16.02
C TRP A 321 6.25 -10.15 -15.55
N ARG A 322 6.67 -9.70 -14.37
CA ARG A 322 7.97 -10.05 -13.77
C ARG A 322 8.09 -11.56 -13.56
N ALA A 323 7.07 -12.17 -12.96
CA ALA A 323 7.06 -13.61 -12.73
C ALA A 323 7.07 -14.42 -14.04
N THR A 324 6.31 -13.97 -15.04
CA THR A 324 6.28 -14.56 -16.38
C THR A 324 7.66 -14.50 -17.05
N LEU A 325 8.33 -13.34 -16.98
CA LEU A 325 9.68 -13.18 -17.52
C LEU A 325 10.69 -14.08 -16.79
N MET A 326 10.64 -14.14 -15.46
CA MET A 326 11.50 -15.03 -14.67
C MET A 326 11.26 -16.50 -15.02
N CYS A 327 10.02 -16.90 -15.19
CA CYS A 327 9.63 -18.25 -15.59
C CYS A 327 10.15 -18.57 -17.00
N ALA A 328 9.99 -17.66 -17.97
CA ALA A 328 10.49 -17.82 -19.32
C ALA A 328 12.01 -17.97 -19.37
N ILE A 329 12.75 -17.12 -18.64
CA ILE A 329 14.21 -17.21 -18.52
C ILE A 329 14.61 -18.55 -17.88
N TYR A 330 13.95 -18.96 -16.79
CA TYR A 330 14.26 -20.21 -16.10
C TYR A 330 14.04 -21.43 -17.02
N LEU A 331 12.89 -21.50 -17.69
CA LEU A 331 12.58 -22.59 -18.64
C LEU A 331 13.52 -22.57 -19.87
N GLY A 332 13.89 -21.37 -20.35
CA GLY A 332 14.86 -21.20 -21.43
C GLY A 332 16.26 -21.67 -21.06
N THR A 333 16.77 -21.34 -19.85
CA THR A 333 18.06 -21.84 -19.38
C THR A 333 18.08 -23.36 -19.24
N ARG A 334 16.94 -23.96 -18.90
CA ARG A 334 16.79 -25.43 -18.87
C ARG A 334 16.94 -26.05 -20.24
N LEU A 335 16.35 -25.46 -21.30
CA LEU A 335 16.50 -25.93 -22.67
C LEU A 335 17.93 -25.82 -23.17
N LEU A 336 18.66 -24.79 -22.74
CA LEU A 336 20.03 -24.54 -23.14
C LEU A 336 21.04 -25.41 -22.37
N TYR A 337 20.57 -26.37 -21.55
CA TYR A 337 21.41 -27.25 -20.71
C TYR A 337 22.45 -26.50 -19.87
N ARG A 338 22.21 -25.22 -19.58
CA ARG A 338 23.07 -24.42 -18.71
C ARG A 338 22.82 -24.75 -17.25
N GLU A 339 23.86 -24.66 -16.43
CA GLU A 339 23.74 -24.77 -14.98
C GLU A 339 22.64 -23.85 -14.47
N ARG A 340 21.79 -24.39 -13.58
CA ARG A 340 20.63 -23.68 -13.02
C ARG A 340 21.07 -22.59 -12.04
N ALA A 341 21.72 -21.56 -12.54
CA ALA A 341 22.16 -20.41 -11.75
C ALA A 341 20.97 -19.46 -11.53
N MET A 342 20.10 -19.80 -10.59
CA MET A 342 18.88 -19.04 -10.25
C MET A 342 19.16 -17.54 -10.01
N LEU A 343 20.29 -17.22 -9.36
CA LEU A 343 20.71 -15.83 -9.14
C LEU A 343 21.08 -15.10 -10.43
N ASN A 344 21.64 -15.80 -11.43
CA ASN A 344 21.92 -15.17 -12.72
C ASN A 344 20.64 -14.94 -13.54
N ALA A 345 19.66 -15.85 -13.44
CA ALA A 345 18.34 -15.67 -14.06
C ALA A 345 17.60 -14.49 -13.41
N LEU A 346 17.66 -14.39 -12.07
CA LEU A 346 17.11 -13.25 -11.33
C LEU A 346 17.75 -11.93 -11.78
N GLY A 347 19.09 -11.89 -11.86
CA GLY A 347 19.82 -10.72 -12.34
C GLY A 347 19.48 -10.34 -13.79
N ALA A 348 19.32 -11.32 -14.68
CA ALA A 348 18.93 -11.08 -16.05
C ALA A 348 17.50 -10.49 -16.15
N ALA A 349 16.56 -11.01 -15.34
CA ALA A 349 15.20 -10.48 -15.27
C ALA A 349 15.18 -9.06 -14.71
N ALA A 350 15.94 -8.79 -13.62
CA ALA A 350 16.06 -7.47 -13.04
C ALA A 350 16.63 -6.46 -14.05
N LEU A 351 17.75 -6.82 -14.69
CA LEU A 351 18.40 -5.95 -15.68
C LEU A 351 17.45 -5.66 -16.85
N GLY A 352 16.80 -6.69 -17.40
CA GLY A 352 15.84 -6.52 -18.49
C GLY A 352 14.72 -5.54 -18.15
N LEU A 353 14.11 -5.69 -16.98
CA LEU A 353 13.03 -4.79 -16.53
C LEU A 353 13.50 -3.37 -16.29
N LEU A 354 14.68 -3.19 -15.66
CA LEU A 354 15.24 -1.87 -15.36
C LEU A 354 15.73 -1.15 -16.64
N VAL A 355 16.07 -1.88 -17.70
CA VAL A 355 16.35 -1.29 -19.02
C VAL A 355 15.07 -0.80 -19.68
N PHE A 356 13.91 -1.42 -19.43
CA PHE A 356 12.63 -0.90 -19.92
C PHE A 356 12.14 0.31 -19.09
N GLU A 357 12.20 0.21 -17.76
CA GLU A 357 11.70 1.25 -16.85
C GLU A 357 12.58 1.33 -15.59
N PRO A 358 13.58 2.25 -15.55
CA PRO A 358 14.53 2.34 -14.44
C PRO A 358 13.87 2.74 -13.10
N ARG A 359 12.79 3.53 -13.13
CA ARG A 359 12.10 3.98 -11.92
C ARG A 359 11.38 2.86 -11.16
N GLN A 360 11.13 1.71 -11.80
CA GLN A 360 10.61 0.55 -11.08
C GLN A 360 11.49 0.13 -9.89
N LEU A 361 12.79 0.42 -9.92
CA LEU A 361 13.71 0.13 -8.82
C LEU A 361 13.23 0.73 -7.48
N PHE A 362 12.60 1.88 -7.51
CA PHE A 362 12.12 2.60 -6.31
C PHE A 362 10.72 2.15 -5.86
N THR A 363 10.05 1.30 -6.61
CA THR A 363 8.72 0.80 -6.23
C THR A 363 8.81 -0.33 -5.21
N ALA A 364 7.97 -0.29 -4.16
CA ALA A 364 7.87 -1.35 -3.17
C ALA A 364 7.64 -2.73 -3.80
N SER A 365 6.79 -2.79 -4.84
CA SER A 365 6.44 -4.02 -5.55
C SER A 365 7.65 -4.67 -6.23
N PHE A 366 8.54 -3.88 -6.88
CA PHE A 366 9.77 -4.38 -7.49
C PHE A 366 10.72 -4.90 -6.41
N GLN A 367 11.01 -4.08 -5.40
CA GLN A 367 11.95 -4.43 -4.33
C GLN A 367 11.52 -5.69 -3.60
N MET A 368 10.26 -5.79 -3.17
CA MET A 368 9.75 -6.98 -2.49
C MET A 368 9.86 -8.24 -3.35
N THR A 369 9.53 -8.17 -4.65
CA THR A 369 9.63 -9.32 -5.55
C THR A 369 11.07 -9.82 -5.65
N PHE A 370 12.02 -8.91 -5.92
CA PHE A 370 13.42 -9.31 -6.12
C PHE A 370 14.11 -9.70 -4.83
N VAL A 371 13.84 -9.02 -3.71
CA VAL A 371 14.36 -9.38 -2.38
C VAL A 371 13.82 -10.76 -1.94
N CYS A 372 12.54 -11.04 -2.14
CA CYS A 372 11.93 -12.33 -1.85
C CYS A 372 12.65 -13.49 -2.60
N VAL A 373 12.79 -13.37 -3.93
CA VAL A 373 13.45 -14.41 -4.73
C VAL A 373 14.95 -14.52 -4.37
N LEU A 374 15.60 -13.38 -4.08
CA LEU A 374 17.00 -13.33 -3.65
C LEU A 374 17.19 -14.07 -2.31
N ILE A 375 16.33 -13.86 -1.32
CA ILE A 375 16.36 -14.54 -0.03
C ILE A 375 16.22 -16.05 -0.22
N VAL A 376 15.25 -16.49 -1.01
CA VAL A 376 15.05 -17.92 -1.30
C VAL A 376 16.27 -18.51 -2.00
N ALA A 377 16.78 -17.85 -3.03
CA ALA A 377 17.88 -18.36 -3.86
C ALA A 377 19.25 -18.28 -3.20
N ALA A 378 19.51 -17.26 -2.36
CA ALA A 378 20.83 -17.03 -1.77
C ALA A 378 20.96 -17.56 -0.34
N ILE A 379 19.84 -17.71 0.40
CA ILE A 379 19.84 -18.17 1.80
C ILE A 379 19.06 -19.48 1.93
N GLY A 380 17.79 -19.49 1.53
CA GLY A 380 16.87 -20.59 1.78
C GLY A 380 17.33 -21.90 1.16
N LEU A 381 17.46 -21.94 -0.17
CA LEU A 381 17.84 -23.15 -0.89
C LEU A 381 19.25 -23.66 -0.51
N PRO A 382 20.31 -22.82 -0.47
CA PRO A 382 21.63 -23.30 -0.09
C PRO A 382 21.68 -23.89 1.32
N THR A 383 20.89 -23.36 2.25
CA THR A 383 20.81 -23.89 3.62
C THR A 383 20.06 -25.22 3.66
N LEU A 384 18.94 -25.35 2.94
CA LEU A 384 18.19 -26.62 2.86
C LEU A 384 19.00 -27.70 2.15
N GLU A 385 19.71 -27.38 1.06
CA GLU A 385 20.56 -28.32 0.35
C GLU A 385 21.65 -28.92 1.25
N ARG A 386 22.12 -28.17 2.23
CA ARG A 386 23.16 -28.59 3.18
C ARG A 386 22.65 -29.20 4.48
N THR A 387 21.36 -29.12 4.74
CA THR A 387 20.75 -29.61 5.98
C THR A 387 19.76 -30.74 5.73
N SER A 388 18.61 -30.46 5.20
CA SER A 388 17.49 -31.39 5.09
C SER A 388 17.37 -32.12 3.75
N GLU A 389 17.89 -31.53 2.64
CA GLU A 389 17.74 -32.11 1.32
C GLU A 389 18.49 -33.42 1.14
N PHE A 390 19.63 -33.63 1.84
CA PHE A 390 20.28 -34.93 1.84
C PHE A 390 19.39 -36.07 2.31
N TYR A 391 18.56 -35.82 3.33
CA TYR A 391 17.66 -36.83 3.86
C TYR A 391 16.55 -37.25 2.90
N LYS A 392 16.18 -36.38 1.96
CA LYS A 392 15.30 -36.79 0.87
C LYS A 392 15.90 -37.84 -0.03
N ARG A 393 17.25 -37.86 -0.19
CA ARG A 393 17.97 -38.90 -0.94
C ARG A 393 17.81 -40.26 -0.26
N ALA A 394 17.76 -40.32 1.07
CA ALA A 394 17.49 -41.55 1.80
C ALA A 394 16.17 -42.22 1.43
N LEU A 395 15.19 -41.44 0.97
CA LEU A 395 13.86 -41.88 0.59
C LEU A 395 13.75 -42.30 -0.90
N ALA A 396 14.80 -42.02 -1.69
CA ALA A 396 14.89 -42.49 -3.08
C ALA A 396 15.21 -44.00 -3.13
N HIS A 397 14.76 -44.65 -4.19
CA HIS A 397 14.96 -46.09 -4.40
C HIS A 397 14.76 -46.92 -3.14
N TRP A 398 13.64 -46.66 -2.43
CA TRP A 398 13.36 -47.15 -1.07
C TRP A 398 13.45 -48.66 -0.90
N GLN A 399 13.20 -49.43 -1.96
CA GLN A 399 13.24 -50.88 -1.95
C GLN A 399 14.64 -51.48 -2.18
N SER A 400 15.58 -50.72 -2.75
CA SER A 400 16.91 -51.17 -3.06
C SER A 400 17.84 -51.12 -1.80
N GLU A 401 18.49 -52.19 -1.47
CA GLU A 401 19.46 -52.23 -0.36
C GLU A 401 20.83 -51.67 -0.78
N ASP A 402 21.23 -51.95 -2.00
CA ASP A 402 22.52 -51.50 -2.55
C ASP A 402 22.57 -49.98 -2.69
N TYR A 403 21.45 -49.33 -2.97
CA TYR A 403 21.39 -47.87 -2.99
C TYR A 403 21.74 -47.29 -1.59
N GLY A 404 21.41 -48.01 -0.52
CA GLY A 404 21.79 -47.57 0.83
C GLY A 404 23.29 -47.51 1.06
N LYS A 405 24.07 -48.40 0.43
CA LYS A 405 25.52 -48.47 0.51
C LYS A 405 26.25 -47.32 -0.15
N SER A 406 25.62 -46.70 -1.17
CA SER A 406 26.15 -45.55 -1.91
C SER A 406 25.89 -44.19 -1.23
N LEU A 407 25.11 -44.17 -0.14
CA LEU A 407 24.76 -42.94 0.56
C LEU A 407 25.84 -42.53 1.61
N PRO A 408 25.99 -41.21 1.88
CA PRO A 408 26.81 -40.75 2.99
C PRO A 408 26.38 -41.38 4.33
N PRO A 409 27.32 -41.67 5.29
CA PRO A 409 27.03 -42.43 6.50
C PRO A 409 25.79 -41.94 7.29
N ARG A 410 25.64 -40.62 7.49
CA ARG A 410 24.48 -40.04 8.22
C ARG A 410 23.15 -40.27 7.49
N VAL A 411 23.17 -40.24 6.15
CA VAL A 411 21.97 -40.44 5.34
C VAL A 411 21.60 -41.93 5.27
N ALA A 412 22.63 -42.80 5.20
CA ALA A 412 22.46 -44.23 5.29
C ALA A 412 21.88 -44.64 6.64
N GLN A 413 22.39 -44.08 7.73
CA GLN A 413 21.86 -44.32 9.08
C GLN A 413 20.40 -43.91 9.19
N PHE A 414 20.06 -42.72 8.78
CA PHE A 414 18.64 -42.25 8.75
C PHE A 414 17.71 -43.18 7.97
N ARG A 415 18.21 -43.73 6.84
CA ARG A 415 17.47 -44.73 6.06
C ARG A 415 17.28 -46.05 6.82
N VAL A 416 18.30 -46.52 7.52
CA VAL A 416 18.22 -47.72 8.36
C VAL A 416 17.21 -47.48 9.49
N ASP A 417 17.29 -46.36 10.18
CA ASP A 417 16.38 -46.02 11.28
C ASP A 417 14.91 -46.02 10.81
N LEU A 418 14.61 -45.41 9.64
CA LEU A 418 13.30 -45.45 9.07
C LEU A 418 12.84 -46.86 8.67
N ARG A 419 13.75 -47.75 8.21
CA ARG A 419 13.44 -49.14 7.92
C ARG A 419 13.18 -49.95 9.19
N LEU A 420 13.90 -49.69 10.28
CA LEU A 420 13.62 -50.29 11.59
C LEU A 420 12.25 -49.88 12.12
N ILE A 421 11.88 -48.59 11.99
CA ILE A 421 10.52 -48.11 12.32
C ILE A 421 9.46 -48.87 11.47
N ALA A 422 9.71 -48.98 10.16
CA ALA A 422 8.82 -49.70 9.26
C ALA A 422 8.72 -51.19 9.63
N GLY A 423 9.81 -51.81 10.10
CA GLY A 423 9.84 -53.16 10.64
C GLY A 423 8.95 -53.34 11.88
N ARG A 424 8.99 -52.37 12.80
CA ARG A 424 8.15 -52.39 14.02
C ARG A 424 6.66 -52.14 13.67
N THR A 425 6.35 -51.27 12.78
CA THR A 425 4.96 -50.95 12.38
C THR A 425 4.35 -52.03 11.48
N ARG A 426 5.14 -52.94 10.91
CA ARG A 426 4.69 -54.06 10.08
C ARG A 426 3.66 -54.96 10.78
N GLN A 427 3.75 -55.08 12.09
CA GLN A 427 2.83 -55.92 12.89
C GLN A 427 1.40 -55.37 12.87
N PHE A 428 1.22 -54.09 12.72
CA PHE A 428 -0.09 -53.41 12.79
C PHE A 428 -0.74 -53.21 11.40
N VAL A 429 0.05 -52.96 10.34
CA VAL A 429 -0.52 -52.55 9.03
C VAL A 429 -0.01 -53.38 7.84
N GLY A 430 0.79 -54.43 8.08
CA GLY A 430 1.37 -55.26 7.05
C GLY A 430 2.61 -54.64 6.35
N ARG A 431 3.41 -55.52 5.67
CA ARG A 431 4.74 -55.12 5.15
C ARG A 431 4.72 -53.99 4.10
N GLN A 432 3.80 -54.05 3.15
CA GLN A 432 3.76 -53.05 2.06
C GLN A 432 3.28 -51.68 2.52
N TRP A 433 2.25 -51.66 3.37
CA TRP A 433 1.67 -50.46 3.93
C TRP A 433 2.59 -49.80 4.92
N SER A 434 3.28 -50.57 5.79
CA SER A 434 4.26 -50.02 6.73
C SER A 434 5.38 -49.27 6.02
N LEU A 435 5.99 -49.84 4.97
CA LEU A 435 7.02 -49.24 4.17
C LEU A 435 6.54 -47.94 3.44
N ARG A 436 5.30 -47.97 2.93
CA ARG A 436 4.68 -46.79 2.27
C ARG A 436 4.39 -45.68 3.27
N LEU A 437 3.77 -46.01 4.41
CA LEU A 437 3.40 -45.04 5.45
C LEU A 437 4.64 -44.33 6.00
N VAL A 438 5.67 -45.08 6.43
CA VAL A 438 6.89 -44.49 6.99
C VAL A 438 7.61 -43.62 5.96
N ARG A 439 7.70 -44.06 4.71
CA ARG A 439 8.27 -43.24 3.62
C ARG A 439 7.46 -41.95 3.38
N LEU A 440 6.11 -42.02 3.33
CA LEU A 440 5.24 -40.88 3.12
C LEU A 440 5.30 -39.92 4.30
N SER A 441 5.27 -40.43 5.54
CA SER A 441 5.38 -39.61 6.74
C SER A 441 6.71 -38.88 6.83
N ALA A 442 7.83 -39.55 6.52
CA ALA A 442 9.15 -38.91 6.48
C ALA A 442 9.25 -37.89 5.35
N ARG A 443 8.66 -38.17 4.18
CA ARG A 443 8.62 -37.21 3.07
C ARG A 443 7.78 -36.00 3.41
N PHE A 444 6.64 -36.19 4.06
CA PHE A 444 5.77 -35.13 4.54
C PHE A 444 6.49 -34.27 5.59
N ALA A 445 7.11 -34.87 6.60
CA ALA A 445 7.84 -34.14 7.64
C ALA A 445 8.99 -33.29 7.07
N LEU A 446 9.79 -33.86 6.13
CA LEU A 446 10.85 -33.10 5.45
C LEU A 446 10.29 -31.99 4.54
N GLY A 447 9.15 -32.20 3.94
CA GLY A 447 8.43 -31.18 3.15
C GLY A 447 7.89 -30.05 4.02
N ALA A 448 7.23 -30.39 5.13
CA ALA A 448 6.72 -29.43 6.10
C ALA A 448 7.85 -28.60 6.74
N PHE A 449 8.96 -29.26 7.10
CA PHE A 449 10.15 -28.56 7.58
C PHE A 449 10.68 -27.56 6.55
N ALA A 450 10.82 -27.97 5.29
CA ALA A 450 11.29 -27.07 4.23
C ALA A 450 10.34 -25.88 4.02
N LEU A 451 9.03 -26.11 4.05
CA LEU A 451 8.02 -25.04 3.95
C LEU A 451 8.11 -24.07 5.13
N LEU A 452 8.14 -24.58 6.36
CA LEU A 452 8.31 -23.77 7.57
C LEU A 452 9.60 -22.95 7.53
N PHE A 453 10.70 -23.59 7.17
CA PHE A 453 12.01 -22.95 7.11
C PHE A 453 12.04 -21.83 6.07
N ILE A 454 11.58 -22.09 4.84
CA ILE A 454 11.53 -21.06 3.79
C ILE A 454 10.61 -19.93 4.19
N SER A 455 9.42 -20.22 4.74
CA SER A 455 8.49 -19.19 5.20
C SER A 455 9.08 -18.32 6.31
N ALA A 456 9.80 -18.93 7.27
CA ALA A 456 10.47 -18.20 8.35
C ALA A 456 11.59 -17.30 7.82
N VAL A 457 12.45 -17.82 6.94
CA VAL A 457 13.53 -17.05 6.33
C VAL A 457 13.00 -15.89 5.48
N MET A 458 11.91 -16.12 4.73
CA MET A 458 11.25 -15.07 3.96
C MET A 458 10.65 -13.99 4.86
N GLN A 459 9.93 -14.39 5.90
CA GLN A 459 9.33 -13.43 6.84
C GLN A 459 10.38 -12.54 7.51
N MET A 460 11.46 -13.15 8.00
CA MET A 460 12.58 -12.40 8.60
C MET A 460 13.30 -11.50 7.58
N GLY A 461 13.57 -12.00 6.39
CA GLY A 461 14.29 -11.24 5.36
C GLY A 461 13.45 -10.12 4.72
N LEU A 462 12.11 -10.24 4.72
CA LEU A 462 11.20 -9.21 4.26
C LEU A 462 10.78 -8.24 5.38
N ALA A 463 11.25 -8.42 6.62
CA ALA A 463 10.89 -7.55 7.74
C ALA A 463 11.24 -6.07 7.47
N LEU A 464 12.40 -5.79 6.84
CA LEU A 464 12.81 -4.44 6.50
C LEU A 464 11.85 -3.74 5.51
N PRO A 465 11.56 -4.28 4.32
CA PRO A 465 10.60 -3.62 3.41
C PRO A 465 9.17 -3.58 3.98
N MET A 466 8.77 -4.56 4.80
CA MET A 466 7.47 -4.52 5.48
C MET A 466 7.39 -3.38 6.50
N ALA A 467 8.43 -3.17 7.30
CA ALA A 467 8.50 -2.07 8.25
C ALA A 467 8.58 -0.70 7.53
N TYR A 468 9.34 -0.61 6.42
CA TYR A 468 9.59 0.65 5.72
C TYR A 468 8.39 1.13 4.91
N TYR A 469 7.72 0.23 4.15
CA TYR A 469 6.64 0.60 3.24
C TYR A 469 5.24 0.44 3.82
N PHE A 470 5.05 -0.51 4.73
CA PHE A 470 3.71 -0.86 5.23
C PHE A 470 3.54 -0.60 6.73
N HIS A 471 4.62 -0.21 7.42
CA HIS A 471 4.60 0.04 8.87
C HIS A 471 4.02 -1.12 9.68
N ARG A 472 4.29 -2.36 9.26
CA ARG A 472 3.71 -3.58 9.85
C ARG A 472 4.77 -4.65 10.11
N ALA A 473 4.64 -5.30 11.27
CA ALA A 473 5.30 -6.54 11.62
C ALA A 473 4.23 -7.58 11.97
N THR A 474 4.06 -8.60 11.14
CA THR A 474 3.03 -9.63 11.33
C THR A 474 3.59 -10.81 12.10
N THR A 475 3.02 -11.14 13.26
CA THR A 475 3.48 -12.24 14.13
C THR A 475 2.89 -13.58 13.71
N VAL A 476 1.68 -13.56 13.14
CA VAL A 476 0.94 -14.77 12.73
C VAL A 476 1.17 -15.18 11.29
N ALA A 477 2.01 -14.46 10.54
CA ALA A 477 2.23 -14.77 9.13
C ALA A 477 2.85 -16.16 8.90
N LEU A 478 3.72 -16.62 9.82
CA LEU A 478 4.31 -17.96 9.68
C LEU A 478 3.27 -19.08 9.77
N PRO A 479 2.46 -19.22 10.83
CA PRO A 479 1.39 -20.22 10.87
C PRO A 479 0.34 -20.01 9.76
N ALA A 480 0.00 -18.76 9.42
CA ALA A 480 -0.93 -18.48 8.33
C ALA A 480 -0.42 -19.02 6.99
N ASN A 481 0.84 -18.74 6.63
CA ASN A 481 1.43 -19.17 5.36
C ASN A 481 1.57 -20.70 5.27
N VAL A 482 1.84 -21.37 6.38
CA VAL A 482 1.92 -22.85 6.42
C VAL A 482 0.60 -23.50 6.04
N LEU A 483 -0.52 -22.90 6.41
CA LEU A 483 -1.86 -23.40 6.07
C LEU A 483 -2.33 -22.86 4.71
N VAL A 484 -2.21 -21.56 4.50
CA VAL A 484 -2.82 -20.89 3.34
C VAL A 484 -2.04 -21.18 2.04
N VAL A 485 -0.71 -21.26 2.07
CA VAL A 485 0.09 -21.51 0.84
C VAL A 485 -0.24 -22.87 0.20
N PRO A 486 -0.27 -24.02 0.93
CA PRO A 486 -0.70 -25.29 0.34
C PRO A 486 -2.14 -25.28 -0.15
N LEU A 487 -3.05 -24.61 0.57
CA LEU A 487 -4.45 -24.48 0.13
C LEU A 487 -4.54 -23.67 -1.18
N THR A 488 -3.73 -22.61 -1.32
CA THR A 488 -3.68 -21.83 -2.57
C THR A 488 -3.09 -22.66 -3.72
N GLN A 489 -2.08 -23.50 -3.45
CA GLN A 489 -1.52 -24.41 -4.47
C GLN A 489 -2.54 -25.45 -4.96
N LEU A 490 -3.53 -25.82 -4.13
CA LEU A 490 -4.64 -26.66 -4.51
C LEU A 490 -5.76 -25.86 -5.20
N MET A 491 -6.09 -24.70 -4.64
CA MET A 491 -7.18 -23.83 -5.09
C MET A 491 -6.96 -23.33 -6.51
N MET A 492 -5.76 -22.81 -6.80
CA MET A 492 -5.46 -22.17 -8.06
C MET A 492 -5.64 -23.11 -9.29
N PRO A 493 -5.04 -24.33 -9.34
CA PRO A 493 -5.31 -25.26 -10.43
C PRO A 493 -6.76 -25.70 -10.53
N ALA A 494 -7.41 -25.91 -9.40
CA ALA A 494 -8.82 -26.30 -9.35
C ALA A 494 -9.72 -25.19 -9.91
N ALA A 495 -9.47 -23.93 -9.56
CA ALA A 495 -10.20 -22.77 -10.09
C ALA A 495 -10.02 -22.63 -11.61
N VAL A 496 -8.78 -22.69 -12.09
CA VAL A 496 -8.49 -22.64 -13.52
C VAL A 496 -9.17 -23.79 -14.28
N ALA A 497 -9.10 -25.01 -13.74
CA ALA A 497 -9.78 -26.16 -14.32
C ALA A 497 -11.30 -25.98 -14.32
N THR A 498 -11.88 -25.44 -13.24
CA THR A 498 -13.32 -25.16 -13.14
C THR A 498 -13.76 -24.16 -14.21
N ILE A 499 -13.03 -23.06 -14.37
CA ILE A 499 -13.33 -22.04 -15.38
C ILE A 499 -13.25 -22.65 -16.77
N ALA A 500 -12.16 -23.35 -17.09
CA ALA A 500 -11.97 -23.98 -18.40
C ALA A 500 -13.04 -25.03 -18.72
N LEU A 501 -13.33 -25.94 -17.78
CA LEU A 501 -14.38 -26.95 -17.94
C LEU A 501 -15.78 -26.34 -17.96
N GLY A 502 -16.00 -25.24 -17.24
CA GLY A 502 -17.25 -24.48 -17.22
C GLY A 502 -17.63 -23.87 -18.57
N TYR A 503 -16.65 -23.59 -19.42
CA TYR A 503 -16.91 -23.21 -20.83
C TYR A 503 -17.34 -24.40 -21.69
N VAL A 504 -16.93 -25.62 -21.34
CA VAL A 504 -17.32 -26.84 -22.06
C VAL A 504 -18.66 -27.38 -21.52
N SER A 505 -18.76 -27.57 -20.20
CA SER A 505 -19.97 -28.04 -19.54
C SER A 505 -19.96 -27.70 -18.06
N PRO A 506 -21.03 -27.07 -17.54
CA PRO A 506 -21.17 -26.81 -16.10
C PRO A 506 -21.13 -28.07 -15.23
N TRP A 507 -21.54 -29.22 -15.77
CA TRP A 507 -21.51 -30.48 -15.06
C TRP A 507 -20.08 -30.96 -14.79
N LEU A 508 -19.18 -30.85 -15.78
CA LEU A 508 -17.76 -31.20 -15.63
C LEU A 508 -17.04 -30.27 -14.63
N ALA A 509 -17.49 -29.04 -14.51
CA ALA A 509 -16.92 -28.06 -13.59
C ALA A 509 -17.27 -28.32 -12.11
N ARG A 510 -18.29 -29.14 -11.79
CA ARG A 510 -18.80 -29.30 -10.41
C ARG A 510 -17.75 -29.78 -9.41
N ILE A 511 -16.97 -30.81 -9.76
CA ILE A 511 -15.97 -31.40 -8.84
C ILE A 511 -14.85 -30.39 -8.56
N PRO A 512 -14.15 -29.82 -9.56
CA PRO A 512 -13.11 -28.86 -9.29
C PRO A 512 -13.67 -27.55 -8.66
N ALA A 513 -14.93 -27.15 -8.94
CA ALA A 513 -15.58 -26.04 -8.27
C ALA A 513 -15.76 -26.29 -6.76
N LEU A 514 -16.19 -27.51 -6.38
CA LEU A 514 -16.29 -27.90 -4.96
C LEU A 514 -14.93 -27.84 -4.27
N VAL A 515 -13.88 -28.36 -4.90
CA VAL A 515 -12.50 -28.31 -4.36
C VAL A 515 -12.06 -26.87 -4.15
N THR A 516 -12.33 -25.99 -5.14
CA THR A 516 -12.03 -24.57 -5.07
C THR A 516 -12.77 -23.90 -3.91
N THR A 517 -14.08 -24.17 -3.77
CA THR A 517 -14.91 -23.60 -2.71
C THR A 517 -14.40 -23.98 -1.33
N ILE A 518 -14.11 -25.28 -1.10
CA ILE A 518 -13.57 -25.77 0.17
C ILE A 518 -12.22 -25.10 0.47
N ALA A 519 -11.34 -25.00 -0.53
CA ALA A 519 -10.03 -24.37 -0.34
C ALA A 519 -10.17 -22.86 -0.01
N VAL A 520 -11.03 -22.12 -0.71
CA VAL A 520 -11.29 -20.68 -0.45
C VAL A 520 -11.90 -20.50 0.96
N GLN A 521 -12.85 -21.34 1.37
CA GLN A 521 -13.42 -21.27 2.71
C GLN A 521 -12.39 -21.58 3.80
N ALA A 522 -11.54 -22.58 3.58
CA ALA A 522 -10.45 -22.91 4.50
C ALA A 522 -9.40 -21.76 4.60
N ILE A 523 -9.05 -21.13 3.46
CA ILE A 523 -8.17 -19.95 3.42
C ILE A 523 -8.79 -18.81 4.24
N THR A 524 -10.03 -18.43 3.94
CA THR A 524 -10.70 -17.32 4.63
C THR A 524 -10.93 -17.57 6.11
N GLY A 525 -11.30 -18.81 6.48
CA GLY A 525 -11.42 -19.21 7.88
C GLY A 525 -10.11 -19.10 8.65
N THR A 526 -9.00 -19.55 8.05
CA THR A 526 -7.65 -19.41 8.63
C THR A 526 -7.25 -17.95 8.78
N VAL A 527 -7.48 -17.15 7.74
CA VAL A 527 -7.13 -15.72 7.71
C VAL A 527 -7.90 -14.93 8.76
N ARG A 528 -9.22 -15.14 8.87
CA ARG A 528 -10.06 -14.50 9.91
C ARG A 528 -9.66 -14.94 11.31
N GLY A 529 -9.46 -16.23 11.52
CA GLY A 529 -9.09 -16.77 12.82
C GLY A 529 -7.75 -16.22 13.33
N LEU A 530 -6.74 -16.17 12.47
CA LEU A 530 -5.42 -15.68 12.83
C LEU A 530 -5.34 -14.13 12.79
N GLY A 531 -5.97 -13.50 11.81
CA GLY A 531 -6.00 -12.04 11.67
C GLY A 531 -6.79 -11.34 12.78
N GLY A 532 -7.79 -12.02 13.35
CA GLY A 532 -8.57 -11.54 14.49
C GLY A 532 -7.82 -11.49 15.82
N LEU A 533 -6.64 -12.14 15.93
CA LEU A 533 -5.85 -12.13 17.15
C LEU A 533 -5.31 -10.70 17.44
N ARG A 534 -5.30 -10.29 18.71
CA ARG A 534 -4.85 -8.95 19.13
C ARG A 534 -3.41 -8.63 18.74
N LEU A 535 -2.54 -9.64 18.72
CA LEU A 535 -1.12 -9.51 18.39
C LEU A 535 -0.79 -9.92 16.95
N ALA A 536 -1.80 -10.15 16.10
CA ALA A 536 -1.57 -10.59 14.73
C ALA A 536 -0.72 -9.58 13.93
N ASP A 537 -0.93 -8.31 14.20
CA ASP A 537 -0.33 -7.19 13.49
C ASP A 537 0.22 -6.17 14.50
N ILE A 538 1.52 -5.91 14.41
CA ILE A 538 2.21 -4.90 15.21
C ILE A 538 2.55 -3.73 14.28
N ARG A 539 2.17 -2.51 14.68
CA ARG A 539 2.52 -1.31 13.94
C ARG A 539 3.91 -0.84 14.34
N VAL A 540 4.72 -0.53 13.35
CA VAL A 540 6.10 -0.11 13.54
C VAL A 540 6.36 1.22 12.83
N PRO A 541 7.04 2.18 13.48
CA PRO A 541 7.46 3.41 12.84
C PRO A 541 8.46 3.15 11.72
N THR A 542 8.70 4.18 10.91
CA THR A 542 9.73 4.13 9.86
C THR A 542 11.10 3.82 10.46
N PRO A 543 11.79 2.75 10.02
CA PRO A 543 13.11 2.41 10.56
C PRO A 543 14.13 3.52 10.35
N SER A 544 14.99 3.76 11.33
CA SER A 544 16.10 4.71 11.18
C SER A 544 17.11 4.21 10.14
N THR A 545 17.91 5.11 9.57
CA THR A 545 18.96 4.77 8.59
C THR A 545 19.90 3.71 9.14
N MET A 546 20.26 3.78 10.43
CA MET A 546 21.09 2.78 11.10
C MET A 546 20.44 1.39 11.11
N MET A 547 19.14 1.32 11.40
CA MET A 547 18.40 0.05 11.39
C MET A 547 18.31 -0.53 9.97
N VAL A 548 18.10 0.33 8.97
CA VAL A 548 18.11 -0.07 7.54
C VAL A 548 19.47 -0.67 7.17
N LEU A 549 20.55 0.01 7.48
CA LEU A 549 21.93 -0.47 7.19
C LEU A 549 22.26 -1.77 7.94
N ALA A 550 21.87 -1.86 9.21
CA ALA A 550 22.08 -3.07 10.01
C ALA A 550 21.31 -4.29 9.45
N ALA A 551 20.04 -4.09 9.07
CA ALA A 551 19.22 -5.15 8.49
C ALA A 551 19.73 -5.58 7.09
N ALA A 552 20.11 -4.62 6.25
CA ALA A 552 20.74 -4.91 4.96
C ALA A 552 22.07 -5.66 5.13
N GLY A 553 22.91 -5.22 6.07
CA GLY A 553 24.18 -5.90 6.42
C GLY A 553 23.98 -7.33 6.93
N ALA A 554 22.97 -7.55 7.79
CA ALA A 554 22.60 -8.88 8.29
C ALA A 554 22.15 -9.80 7.13
N LEU A 555 21.37 -9.26 6.18
CA LEU A 555 20.92 -10.00 5.00
C LEU A 555 22.11 -10.42 4.11
N VAL A 556 23.03 -9.49 3.84
CA VAL A 556 24.27 -9.77 3.08
C VAL A 556 25.11 -10.81 3.80
N LEU A 557 25.30 -10.67 5.12
CA LEU A 557 26.02 -11.65 5.95
C LEU A 557 25.40 -13.04 5.82
N ALA A 558 24.07 -13.13 5.93
CA ALA A 558 23.36 -14.41 5.80
C ALA A 558 23.54 -15.03 4.41
N MET A 559 23.51 -14.24 3.32
CA MET A 559 23.77 -14.72 1.96
C MET A 559 25.18 -15.27 1.79
N VAL A 560 26.19 -14.64 2.41
CA VAL A 560 27.57 -15.12 2.37
C VAL A 560 27.74 -16.39 3.22
N MET A 561 27.18 -16.39 4.44
CA MET A 561 27.29 -17.49 5.38
C MET A 561 26.53 -18.74 4.94
N ALA A 562 25.37 -18.59 4.31
CA ALA A 562 24.57 -19.69 3.77
C ALA A 562 25.31 -20.53 2.72
N ARG A 563 26.33 -19.95 2.07
CA ARG A 563 27.19 -20.63 1.08
C ARG A 563 28.40 -21.33 1.71
N ARG A 564 28.65 -21.12 3.00
CA ARG A 564 29.74 -21.76 3.76
C ARG A 564 29.24 -23.03 4.44
N ARG A 565 29.84 -23.41 5.56
CA ARG A 565 29.45 -24.60 6.35
C ARG A 565 28.15 -24.35 7.10
N ALA A 566 27.41 -25.39 7.46
CA ALA A 566 26.14 -25.30 8.18
C ALA A 566 26.19 -24.42 9.46
N PRO A 567 27.26 -24.49 10.33
CA PRO A 567 27.33 -23.58 11.48
C PRO A 567 27.40 -22.10 11.10
N ALA A 568 28.10 -21.76 10.02
CA ALA A 568 28.17 -20.38 9.54
C ALA A 568 26.79 -19.89 9.05
N ALA A 569 26.02 -20.74 8.37
CA ALA A 569 24.65 -20.41 7.95
C ALA A 569 23.75 -20.07 9.15
N ILE A 570 23.91 -20.77 10.29
CA ILE A 570 23.18 -20.48 11.53
C ILE A 570 23.50 -19.05 12.02
N VAL A 571 24.77 -18.66 12.02
CA VAL A 571 25.17 -17.29 12.42
C VAL A 571 24.51 -16.23 11.54
N GLY A 572 24.51 -16.44 10.22
CA GLY A 572 23.83 -15.53 9.29
C GLY A 572 22.31 -15.44 9.54
N LEU A 573 21.67 -16.58 9.77
CA LEU A 573 20.24 -16.63 10.09
C LEU A 573 19.91 -15.95 11.42
N LEU A 574 20.75 -16.14 12.45
CA LEU A 574 20.58 -15.46 13.74
C LEU A 574 20.73 -13.93 13.60
N ALA A 575 21.66 -13.46 12.75
CA ALA A 575 21.80 -12.04 12.47
C ALA A 575 20.55 -11.45 11.80
N VAL A 576 19.96 -12.13 10.81
CA VAL A 576 18.71 -11.69 10.17
C VAL A 576 17.53 -11.74 11.15
N PHE A 577 17.49 -12.78 12.00
CA PHE A 577 16.46 -12.89 13.04
C PHE A 577 16.55 -11.75 14.06
N ALA A 578 17.75 -11.44 14.53
CA ALA A 578 17.99 -10.32 15.45
C ALA A 578 17.63 -8.98 14.82
N ALA A 579 17.97 -8.77 13.55
CA ALA A 579 17.57 -7.58 12.80
C ALA A 579 16.05 -7.48 12.64
N ALA A 580 15.35 -8.57 12.33
CA ALA A 580 13.90 -8.60 12.22
C ALA A 580 13.20 -8.31 13.56
N LEU A 581 13.73 -8.86 14.67
CA LEU A 581 13.25 -8.53 16.02
C LEU A 581 13.48 -7.05 16.36
N ALA A 582 14.66 -6.52 16.04
CA ALA A 582 14.95 -5.11 16.25
C ALA A 582 13.98 -4.21 15.49
N LEU A 583 13.72 -4.51 14.21
CA LEU A 583 12.76 -3.77 13.39
C LEU A 583 11.32 -3.83 13.94
N GLY A 584 10.93 -4.96 14.54
CA GLY A 584 9.56 -5.14 15.04
C GLY A 584 9.33 -4.59 16.46
N PHE A 585 10.37 -4.58 17.30
CA PHE A 585 10.20 -4.29 18.73
C PHE A 585 11.01 -3.10 19.25
N ILE A 586 12.02 -2.63 18.53
CA ILE A 586 12.78 -1.44 18.90
C ILE A 586 12.23 -0.26 18.12
N ALA A 587 11.48 0.59 18.79
CA ALA A 587 11.03 1.84 18.17
C ALA A 587 12.26 2.76 17.95
N PRO A 588 12.40 3.38 16.77
CA PRO A 588 13.40 4.42 16.57
C PRO A 588 13.13 5.57 17.53
N LEU A 589 14.17 6.32 17.88
CA LEU A 589 13.99 7.53 18.67
C LEU A 589 13.13 8.51 17.87
N PRO A 590 12.05 9.04 18.45
CA PRO A 590 11.19 9.99 17.75
C PRO A 590 11.99 11.26 17.43
N ASN A 591 11.76 11.81 16.26
CA ASN A 591 12.38 13.07 15.84
C ASN A 591 11.65 14.24 16.51
N ILE A 592 12.01 14.54 17.75
CA ILE A 592 11.45 15.60 18.61
C ILE A 592 12.55 16.55 19.07
N ARG A 593 12.22 17.84 19.23
CA ARG A 593 13.11 18.84 19.80
C ARG A 593 12.81 19.00 21.28
N ALA A 594 13.80 18.78 22.14
CA ALA A 594 13.67 19.01 23.56
C ALA A 594 13.54 20.50 23.88
N ASN A 595 12.81 20.82 24.95
CA ASN A 595 12.58 22.19 25.43
C ASN A 595 11.90 23.13 24.43
N VAL A 596 11.12 22.58 23.53
CA VAL A 596 10.33 23.33 22.53
C VAL A 596 8.93 22.74 22.49
N LEU A 597 7.91 23.58 22.51
CA LEU A 597 6.55 23.19 22.18
C LEU A 597 6.43 23.22 20.64
N GLU A 598 6.21 22.07 20.04
CA GLU A 598 6.04 21.93 18.62
C GLU A 598 4.56 21.76 18.28
N ILE A 599 4.06 22.51 17.32
CA ILE A 599 2.68 22.43 16.83
C ILE A 599 2.73 22.26 15.31
N THR A 600 2.21 21.14 14.82
CA THR A 600 2.19 20.84 13.39
C THR A 600 0.77 20.68 12.90
N SER A 601 0.36 21.52 11.97
CA SER A 601 -0.86 21.34 11.17
C SER A 601 -0.57 20.36 10.03
N ILE A 602 -1.18 19.18 10.05
CA ILE A 602 -0.98 18.10 9.06
C ILE A 602 -1.90 18.36 7.87
N ASP A 603 -1.42 18.23 6.64
CA ASP A 603 -2.27 18.31 5.44
C ASP A 603 -3.17 17.06 5.33
N VAL A 604 -4.39 17.19 5.78
CA VAL A 604 -5.44 16.16 5.63
C VAL A 604 -6.45 16.54 4.53
N GLY A 605 -6.13 17.52 3.69
CA GLY A 605 -7.07 18.09 2.74
C GLY A 605 -8.12 18.97 3.43
N GLN A 606 -9.39 18.81 3.09
CA GLN A 606 -10.46 19.53 3.79
C GLN A 606 -10.79 18.77 5.07
N GLY A 607 -10.43 19.36 6.21
CA GLY A 607 -10.55 18.78 7.54
C GLY A 607 -9.43 19.28 8.45
N ASP A 608 -9.34 18.74 9.65
CA ASP A 608 -8.33 19.15 10.63
C ASP A 608 -7.55 17.98 11.22
N SER A 609 -6.26 18.19 11.42
CA SER A 609 -5.39 17.33 12.21
C SER A 609 -4.17 18.12 12.67
N THR A 610 -4.00 18.27 13.95
CA THR A 610 -2.92 19.05 14.54
C THR A 610 -2.16 18.21 15.57
N LEU A 611 -0.86 17.98 15.31
CA LEU A 611 0.03 17.30 16.26
C LEU A 611 0.74 18.33 17.15
N LEU A 612 0.66 18.11 18.46
CA LEU A 612 1.45 18.83 19.45
C LEU A 612 2.50 17.89 20.04
N VAL A 613 3.73 18.36 20.10
CA VAL A 613 4.81 17.70 20.84
C VAL A 613 5.31 18.69 21.91
N THR A 614 5.17 18.30 23.16
CA THR A 614 5.50 19.18 24.29
C THR A 614 7.00 19.22 24.56
N PRO A 615 7.51 20.20 25.32
CA PRO A 615 8.94 20.35 25.62
C PRO A 615 9.61 19.11 26.22
N GLN A 616 8.85 18.28 26.96
CA GLN A 616 9.32 17.02 27.54
C GLN A 616 8.97 15.79 26.65
N GLY A 617 8.54 16.00 25.40
CA GLY A 617 8.28 14.94 24.43
C GLY A 617 6.94 14.22 24.59
N ARG A 618 5.97 14.74 25.36
CA ARG A 618 4.61 14.22 25.36
C ARG A 618 3.89 14.63 24.08
N THR A 619 2.99 13.79 23.61
CA THR A 619 2.31 13.96 22.33
C THR A 619 0.80 14.05 22.50
N LEU A 620 0.20 15.03 21.84
CA LEU A 620 -1.24 15.20 21.73
C LEU A 620 -1.59 15.39 20.25
N LEU A 621 -2.51 14.59 19.74
CA LEU A 621 -3.09 14.80 18.41
C LEU A 621 -4.51 15.34 18.57
N VAL A 622 -4.77 16.49 17.97
CA VAL A 622 -6.10 17.11 17.91
C VAL A 622 -6.68 16.86 16.54
N ASP A 623 -7.78 16.13 16.46
CA ASP A 623 -8.47 15.67 15.28
C ASP A 623 -7.60 14.78 14.35
N ALA A 624 -8.22 14.10 13.38
CA ALA A 624 -7.53 13.16 12.50
C ALA A 624 -8.00 13.22 11.03
N GLY A 625 -8.63 14.34 10.65
CA GLY A 625 -9.20 14.50 9.33
C GLY A 625 -10.33 13.52 9.02
N GLY A 626 -10.82 13.58 7.79
CA GLY A 626 -11.87 12.68 7.34
C GLY A 626 -12.50 13.14 6.02
N PRO A 627 -13.47 12.40 5.52
CA PRO A 627 -14.19 12.77 4.30
C PRO A 627 -15.10 13.96 4.55
N ILE A 628 -15.32 14.76 3.51
CA ILE A 628 -16.32 15.84 3.55
C ILE A 628 -17.72 15.22 3.54
N GLY A 629 -18.53 15.56 4.54
CA GLY A 629 -19.89 15.06 4.69
C GLY A 629 -19.97 13.62 5.22
N GLU A 630 -21.17 13.07 5.37
CA GLU A 630 -21.40 11.74 5.93
C GLU A 630 -21.06 10.58 4.98
N GLY A 631 -20.20 10.81 3.98
CA GLY A 631 -19.87 9.85 2.95
C GLY A 631 -18.78 8.85 3.33
N SER A 632 -18.92 7.57 2.93
CA SER A 632 -17.79 6.63 3.01
C SER A 632 -16.72 6.99 1.98
N SER A 633 -15.53 7.33 2.44
CA SER A 633 -14.34 7.48 1.60
C SER A 633 -13.63 6.13 1.44
N GLN A 634 -13.04 5.89 0.26
CA GLN A 634 -12.13 4.75 0.09
C GLN A 634 -10.82 4.96 0.86
N LEU A 635 -10.44 6.21 1.06
CA LEU A 635 -9.27 6.63 1.82
C LEU A 635 -9.64 6.67 3.31
N ASP A 636 -8.85 5.98 4.11
CA ASP A 636 -8.88 6.13 5.56
C ASP A 636 -7.88 7.20 5.96
N PHE A 637 -8.36 8.40 6.29
CA PHE A 637 -7.49 9.53 6.62
C PHE A 637 -6.55 9.23 7.78
N GLY A 638 -7.01 8.49 8.78
CA GLY A 638 -6.18 8.07 9.90
C GLY A 638 -5.10 7.06 9.50
N GLU A 639 -5.46 6.04 8.71
CA GLU A 639 -4.53 5.00 8.27
C GLU A 639 -3.59 5.48 7.17
N ASP A 640 -4.12 6.21 6.18
CA ASP A 640 -3.40 6.47 4.93
C ASP A 640 -2.72 7.85 4.89
N VAL A 641 -3.10 8.78 5.81
CA VAL A 641 -2.56 10.16 5.82
C VAL A 641 -1.89 10.50 7.15
N VAL A 642 -2.62 10.41 8.27
CA VAL A 642 -2.12 10.84 9.59
C VAL A 642 -1.10 9.84 10.15
N SER A 643 -1.41 8.54 10.11
CA SER A 643 -0.51 7.51 10.65
C SER A 643 0.86 7.47 9.95
N PRO A 644 0.97 7.53 8.61
CA PRO A 644 2.27 7.59 7.93
C PRO A 644 3.14 8.78 8.37
N TYR A 645 2.54 9.95 8.57
CA TYR A 645 3.25 11.12 9.09
C TYR A 645 3.79 10.87 10.51
N LEU A 646 2.96 10.33 11.41
CA LEU A 646 3.37 10.02 12.78
C LEU A 646 4.48 8.94 12.80
N TRP A 647 4.37 7.90 11.97
CA TRP A 647 5.42 6.88 11.85
C TRP A 647 6.71 7.42 11.25
N TRP A 648 6.61 8.33 10.28
CA TRP A 648 7.78 9.03 9.73
C TRP A 648 8.51 9.85 10.81
N ARG A 649 7.75 10.46 11.75
CA ARG A 649 8.30 11.15 12.92
C ARG A 649 8.90 10.19 13.96
N GLY A 650 8.79 8.88 13.79
CA GLY A 650 9.22 7.86 14.76
C GLY A 650 8.27 7.71 15.95
N ILE A 651 7.07 8.29 15.87
CA ILE A 651 6.07 8.19 16.94
C ILE A 651 5.39 6.83 16.84
N SER A 652 5.50 6.01 17.89
CA SER A 652 4.86 4.69 17.99
C SER A 652 3.64 4.66 18.89
N ARG A 653 3.50 5.67 19.78
CA ARG A 653 2.36 5.85 20.69
C ARG A 653 2.07 7.32 20.85
N LEU A 654 0.81 7.65 21.10
CA LEU A 654 0.38 8.98 21.51
C LEU A 654 0.06 8.98 23.00
N ASP A 655 0.35 10.08 23.70
CA ASP A 655 -0.05 10.22 25.12
C ASP A 655 -1.53 10.54 25.23
N ALA A 656 -2.03 11.46 24.40
CA ALA A 656 -3.45 11.77 24.31
C ALA A 656 -3.86 12.07 22.87
N VAL A 657 -5.14 11.92 22.60
CA VAL A 657 -5.80 12.44 21.40
C VAL A 657 -7.01 13.28 21.85
N ALA A 658 -7.32 14.31 21.11
CA ALA A 658 -8.49 15.15 21.36
C ALA A 658 -9.39 15.20 20.13
N ILE A 659 -10.68 15.25 20.36
CA ILE A 659 -11.69 15.50 19.33
C ILE A 659 -12.27 16.89 19.61
N THR A 660 -12.20 17.77 18.62
CA THR A 660 -12.81 19.09 18.76
C THR A 660 -14.33 18.97 18.75
N HIS A 661 -14.89 18.32 17.72
CA HIS A 661 -16.33 18.09 17.60
C HIS A 661 -16.63 16.89 16.68
N GLY A 662 -17.90 16.52 16.54
CA GLY A 662 -18.31 15.25 15.95
C GLY A 662 -18.47 15.23 14.42
N HIS A 663 -17.97 16.20 13.65
CA HIS A 663 -18.04 16.15 12.18
C HIS A 663 -17.02 15.18 11.57
N SER A 664 -17.39 14.63 10.42
CA SER A 664 -16.58 13.57 9.75
C SER A 664 -15.19 14.04 9.34
N ASP A 665 -15.01 15.28 8.93
CA ASP A 665 -13.72 15.89 8.54
C ASP A 665 -12.77 16.17 9.73
N HIS A 666 -13.22 15.90 10.97
CA HIS A 666 -12.42 15.91 12.20
C HIS A 666 -12.21 14.51 12.78
N ILE A 667 -13.29 13.69 12.87
CA ILE A 667 -13.23 12.38 13.53
C ILE A 667 -13.05 11.21 12.59
N GLY A 668 -13.17 11.40 11.27
CA GLY A 668 -13.22 10.30 10.30
C GLY A 668 -12.00 9.39 10.29
N GLY A 669 -10.81 9.94 10.56
CA GLY A 669 -9.56 9.18 10.69
C GLY A 669 -9.26 8.68 12.11
N MET A 670 -10.00 9.14 13.14
CA MET A 670 -9.63 8.90 14.53
C MET A 670 -9.66 7.43 14.94
N ALA A 671 -10.58 6.63 14.41
CA ALA A 671 -10.67 5.20 14.71
C ALA A 671 -9.37 4.44 14.35
N ALA A 672 -8.76 4.75 13.19
CA ALA A 672 -7.47 4.17 12.80
C ALA A 672 -6.33 4.66 13.72
N VAL A 673 -6.34 5.94 14.09
CA VAL A 673 -5.34 6.52 15.02
C VAL A 673 -5.41 5.83 16.39
N LEU A 674 -6.61 5.63 16.95
CA LEU A 674 -6.79 4.92 18.22
C LEU A 674 -6.22 3.51 18.17
N LYS A 675 -6.46 2.76 17.08
CA LYS A 675 -5.94 1.39 16.88
C LYS A 675 -4.42 1.36 16.73
N ASN A 676 -3.88 2.29 15.95
CA ASN A 676 -2.46 2.29 15.59
C ASN A 676 -1.55 2.79 16.70
N PHE A 677 -1.97 3.82 17.44
CA PHE A 677 -1.11 4.51 18.42
C PHE A 677 -1.54 4.31 19.88
N ARG A 678 -2.72 3.74 20.13
CA ARG A 678 -3.23 3.40 21.48
C ARG A 678 -2.94 4.48 22.52
N PRO A 679 -3.51 5.69 22.38
CA PRO A 679 -3.31 6.78 23.34
C PRO A 679 -3.78 6.37 24.72
N ARG A 680 -3.27 7.03 25.75
CA ARG A 680 -3.72 6.79 27.13
C ARG A 680 -5.09 7.40 27.37
N GLU A 681 -5.35 8.55 26.75
CA GLU A 681 -6.57 9.33 26.93
C GLU A 681 -7.13 9.80 25.59
N LEU A 682 -8.45 9.81 25.51
CA LEU A 682 -9.23 10.49 24.47
C LEU A 682 -9.95 11.66 25.12
N TRP A 683 -9.58 12.87 24.74
CA TRP A 683 -10.19 14.10 25.23
C TRP A 683 -11.37 14.50 24.36
N VAL A 684 -12.47 14.86 25.01
CA VAL A 684 -13.71 15.25 24.34
C VAL A 684 -14.35 16.41 25.08
N GLY A 685 -15.06 17.28 24.38
CA GLY A 685 -15.92 18.30 24.91
C GLY A 685 -17.38 17.88 25.01
N LEU A 686 -18.25 18.59 24.30
CA LEU A 686 -19.64 18.22 24.10
C LEU A 686 -19.76 16.96 23.25
N LEU A 687 -20.71 16.11 23.61
CA LEU A 687 -20.98 14.83 22.93
C LEU A 687 -22.46 14.83 22.48
N PRO A 688 -22.82 15.53 21.43
CA PRO A 688 -24.15 15.43 20.85
C PRO A 688 -24.39 14.03 20.25
N PRO A 689 -25.66 13.58 20.14
CA PRO A 689 -25.99 12.28 19.57
C PRO A 689 -25.46 12.15 18.15
N SER A 690 -24.62 11.12 17.93
CA SER A 690 -24.08 10.79 16.61
C SER A 690 -23.58 9.35 16.62
N ALA A 691 -24.07 8.52 15.70
CA ALA A 691 -23.62 7.13 15.60
C ALA A 691 -22.11 7.01 15.35
N ALA A 692 -21.51 7.94 14.60
CA ALA A 692 -20.08 7.97 14.36
C ALA A 692 -19.28 8.23 15.64
N LEU A 693 -19.74 9.20 16.45
CA LEU A 693 -19.10 9.58 17.70
C LEU A 693 -19.28 8.49 18.77
N GLU A 694 -20.47 7.90 18.89
CA GLU A 694 -20.76 6.79 19.79
C GLU A 694 -19.90 5.56 19.47
N ASN A 695 -19.80 5.18 18.19
CA ASN A 695 -18.95 4.08 17.75
C ASN A 695 -17.48 4.35 18.06
N LEU A 696 -17.01 5.58 17.89
CA LEU A 696 -15.64 5.95 18.17
C LEU A 696 -15.31 5.89 19.66
N ILE A 697 -16.23 6.33 20.53
CA ILE A 697 -16.09 6.24 21.98
C ILE A 697 -16.11 4.76 22.42
N ALA A 698 -17.02 3.97 21.90
CA ALA A 698 -17.07 2.53 22.16
C ALA A 698 -15.78 1.82 21.73
N GLU A 699 -15.23 2.18 20.58
CA GLU A 699 -13.92 1.69 20.10
C GLU A 699 -12.80 2.07 21.10
N ALA A 700 -12.73 3.35 21.52
CA ALA A 700 -11.74 3.80 22.47
C ALA A 700 -11.81 3.00 23.79
N GLN A 701 -13.03 2.80 24.32
CA GLN A 701 -13.26 2.01 25.53
C GLN A 701 -12.86 0.52 25.34
N SER A 702 -13.15 -0.07 24.17
CA SER A 702 -12.76 -1.45 23.85
C SER A 702 -11.24 -1.63 23.82
N LEU A 703 -10.51 -0.60 23.44
CA LEU A 703 -9.04 -0.54 23.42
C LEU A 703 -8.44 -0.21 24.79
N GLY A 704 -9.27 0.06 25.82
CA GLY A 704 -8.83 0.43 27.16
C GLY A 704 -8.33 1.89 27.25
N ILE A 705 -8.74 2.75 26.33
CA ILE A 705 -8.40 4.16 26.31
C ILE A 705 -9.37 4.92 27.22
N LYS A 706 -8.82 5.75 28.14
CA LYS A 706 -9.63 6.54 29.06
C LYS A 706 -10.25 7.72 28.32
N VAL A 707 -11.58 7.82 28.29
CA VAL A 707 -12.29 8.97 27.75
C VAL A 707 -12.40 10.04 28.85
N VAL A 708 -11.87 11.23 28.59
CA VAL A 708 -11.82 12.36 29.52
C VAL A 708 -12.60 13.53 28.92
N ARG A 709 -13.56 14.04 29.66
CA ARG A 709 -14.31 15.25 29.29
C ARG A 709 -13.64 16.49 29.82
N HIS A 710 -13.44 17.46 28.94
CA HIS A 710 -12.88 18.75 29.28
C HIS A 710 -13.89 19.86 29.01
N TRP A 711 -13.84 20.85 29.89
CA TRP A 711 -14.79 21.96 29.93
C TRP A 711 -14.07 23.29 30.07
N GLN A 712 -14.74 24.35 29.73
CA GLN A 712 -14.31 25.72 29.95
C GLN A 712 -13.82 25.93 31.38
N GLY A 713 -12.61 26.47 31.52
CA GLY A 713 -11.97 26.71 32.81
C GLY A 713 -11.04 25.60 33.29
N ASP A 714 -11.08 24.41 32.67
CA ASP A 714 -10.09 23.37 32.97
C ASP A 714 -8.69 23.85 32.54
N ALA A 715 -7.70 23.67 33.43
CA ALA A 715 -6.30 23.99 33.16
C ALA A 715 -5.40 22.93 33.79
N PHE A 716 -4.45 22.44 32.99
CA PHE A 716 -3.52 21.39 33.43
C PHE A 716 -2.22 21.42 32.64
N ALA A 717 -1.18 20.83 33.22
CA ALA A 717 0.12 20.70 32.56
C ALA A 717 0.25 19.37 31.80
N LEU A 718 0.79 19.43 30.61
CA LEU A 718 1.17 18.26 29.80
C LEU A 718 2.63 18.40 29.33
N GLY A 719 3.55 17.61 29.90
CA GLY A 719 4.93 17.56 29.46
C GLY A 719 5.66 18.89 29.39
N GLY A 720 5.43 19.78 30.38
CA GLY A 720 6.03 21.10 30.44
C GLY A 720 5.29 22.22 29.69
N ALA A 721 4.25 21.89 28.93
CA ALA A 721 3.32 22.88 28.39
C ALA A 721 2.07 22.99 29.27
N ASN A 722 1.46 24.17 29.33
CA ASN A 722 0.19 24.40 30.03
C ASN A 722 -0.95 24.43 29.01
N ILE A 723 -1.99 23.66 29.28
CA ILE A 723 -3.19 23.58 28.46
C ILE A 723 -4.35 24.20 29.24
N SER A 724 -5.03 25.16 28.62
CA SER A 724 -6.25 25.78 29.14
C SER A 724 -7.39 25.53 28.17
N VAL A 725 -8.51 25.05 28.69
CA VAL A 725 -9.72 24.81 27.90
C VAL A 725 -10.58 26.06 27.97
N LEU A 726 -10.79 26.69 26.82
CA LEU A 726 -11.55 27.95 26.74
C LEU A 726 -13.02 27.74 26.39
N TRP A 727 -13.34 26.59 25.77
CA TRP A 727 -14.68 26.19 25.35
C TRP A 727 -14.75 24.66 25.18
N PRO A 728 -15.89 23.94 25.33
CA PRO A 728 -17.26 24.47 25.60
C PRO A 728 -17.54 24.71 27.11
N ALA A 729 -18.56 25.49 27.36
CA ALA A 729 -19.04 25.70 28.74
C ALA A 729 -19.65 24.41 29.32
N ARG A 730 -19.47 24.17 30.61
CA ARG A 730 -19.91 22.94 31.30
C ARG A 730 -21.44 22.78 31.30
N ASP A 731 -22.15 23.86 31.31
CA ASP A 731 -23.61 23.96 31.34
C ASP A 731 -24.24 24.06 29.93
N ALA A 732 -23.43 24.08 28.89
CA ALA A 732 -23.91 24.06 27.51
C ALA A 732 -24.66 22.75 27.21
N PRO A 733 -25.94 22.77 26.80
CA PRO A 733 -26.63 21.55 26.44
C PRO A 733 -26.10 21.03 25.13
N PRO A 734 -25.89 19.70 24.98
CA PRO A 734 -25.59 19.14 23.70
C PRO A 734 -26.73 19.34 22.72
N GLY A 735 -26.42 19.76 21.49
CA GLY A 735 -27.40 19.87 20.41
C GLY A 735 -28.01 18.52 20.02
N ALA A 736 -29.04 18.54 19.18
CA ALA A 736 -29.65 17.31 18.60
C ALA A 736 -28.70 16.55 17.64
N LYS A 737 -27.69 17.23 17.11
CA LYS A 737 -26.64 16.69 16.24
C LYS A 737 -25.35 17.51 16.43
N PRO A 738 -24.18 16.96 16.02
CA PRO A 738 -22.92 17.70 16.08
C PRO A 738 -22.98 19.04 15.34
N GLN A 739 -22.40 20.05 15.97
CA GLN A 739 -22.31 21.41 15.43
C GLN A 739 -20.87 21.94 15.60
N ASN A 740 -20.51 22.92 14.76
CA ASN A 740 -19.19 23.55 14.82
C ASN A 740 -18.90 24.24 16.18
N ASN A 741 -19.93 24.83 16.78
CA ASN A 741 -19.79 25.46 18.10
C ASN A 741 -19.68 24.46 19.27
N ASP A 742 -19.73 23.15 19.02
CA ASP A 742 -19.39 22.12 20.02
C ASP A 742 -17.87 21.95 20.20
N SER A 743 -17.09 22.64 19.37
CA SER A 743 -15.63 22.49 19.28
C SER A 743 -14.93 22.69 20.63
N LEU A 744 -14.04 21.79 20.97
CA LEU A 744 -13.11 21.92 22.09
C LEU A 744 -12.02 22.93 21.71
N VAL A 745 -12.04 24.11 22.31
CA VAL A 745 -11.06 25.19 22.08
C VAL A 745 -9.97 25.13 23.12
N LEU A 746 -8.73 24.96 22.66
CA LEU A 746 -7.57 24.81 23.54
C LEU A 746 -6.59 25.97 23.37
N ARG A 747 -6.12 26.55 24.45
CA ARG A 747 -4.95 27.41 24.48
C ARG A 747 -3.80 26.64 25.09
N VAL A 748 -2.72 26.51 24.35
CA VAL A 748 -1.51 25.78 24.76
C VAL A 748 -0.38 26.77 24.89
N SER A 749 0.28 26.82 26.04
CA SER A 749 1.35 27.78 26.30
C SER A 749 2.60 27.08 26.84
N TYR A 750 3.74 27.68 26.51
CA TYR A 750 5.04 27.29 27.02
C TYR A 750 5.85 28.54 27.29
N ILE A 751 6.15 28.78 28.60
CA ILE A 751 6.75 30.00 29.09
C ILE A 751 5.91 31.22 28.63
N ASP A 752 6.44 32.12 27.82
CA ASP A 752 5.77 33.33 27.35
C ASP A 752 5.10 33.16 25.98
N SER A 753 5.35 32.05 25.28
CA SER A 753 4.77 31.79 23.96
C SER A 753 3.51 30.92 24.08
N ALA A 754 2.53 31.14 23.17
CA ALA A 754 1.27 30.45 23.23
C ALA A 754 0.69 30.22 21.82
N ALA A 755 -0.16 29.18 21.71
CA ALA A 755 -0.99 28.90 20.55
C ALA A 755 -2.46 28.75 20.99
N LEU A 756 -3.37 29.20 20.11
CA LEU A 756 -4.80 28.99 20.22
C LEU A 756 -5.27 28.04 19.12
N LEU A 757 -5.93 26.95 19.52
CA LEU A 757 -6.50 25.94 18.64
C LEU A 757 -8.03 26.02 18.73
N GLU A 758 -8.68 26.50 17.69
CA GLU A 758 -10.12 26.81 17.70
C GLU A 758 -11.01 25.65 17.28
N GLY A 759 -10.45 24.61 16.62
CA GLY A 759 -11.29 23.68 15.89
C GLY A 759 -12.15 24.42 14.88
N ASP A 760 -13.45 24.14 14.88
CA ASP A 760 -14.43 24.83 14.00
C ASP A 760 -15.33 25.81 14.77
N ALA A 761 -14.89 26.29 15.94
CA ALA A 761 -15.62 27.29 16.68
C ALA A 761 -15.99 28.51 15.81
N GLN A 762 -17.19 29.03 16.02
CA GLN A 762 -17.74 30.12 15.24
C GLN A 762 -18.00 31.34 16.15
N LYS A 763 -18.51 32.42 15.56
CA LYS A 763 -18.77 33.73 16.19
C LYS A 763 -19.37 33.66 17.59
N GLN A 764 -20.27 32.72 17.86
CA GLN A 764 -20.90 32.59 19.15
C GLN A 764 -19.89 32.15 20.23
N ALA A 765 -19.18 31.02 19.96
CA ALA A 765 -18.16 30.53 20.88
C ALA A 765 -17.02 31.56 21.06
N GLU A 766 -16.60 32.21 19.98
CA GLU A 766 -15.56 33.25 20.01
C GLU A 766 -15.95 34.44 20.90
N ARG A 767 -17.22 34.92 20.82
CA ARG A 767 -17.73 35.98 21.68
C ARG A 767 -17.71 35.58 23.15
N ASP A 768 -18.15 34.37 23.46
CA ASP A 768 -18.16 33.88 24.84
C ASP A 768 -16.73 33.73 25.40
N ILE A 769 -15.80 33.28 24.58
CA ILE A 769 -14.38 33.17 24.90
C ILE A 769 -13.78 34.56 25.19
N THR A 770 -13.98 35.53 24.28
CA THR A 770 -13.40 36.86 24.38
C THR A 770 -14.01 37.69 25.51
N ALA A 771 -15.30 37.45 25.84
CA ALA A 771 -15.96 38.09 26.98
C ALA A 771 -15.42 37.62 28.34
N ARG A 772 -14.89 36.40 28.42
CA ARG A 772 -14.42 35.81 29.71
C ARG A 772 -12.90 35.78 29.81
N TYR A 773 -12.19 35.68 28.69
CA TYR A 773 -10.75 35.50 28.66
C TYR A 773 -10.10 36.51 27.72
N HIS A 774 -8.81 36.75 27.93
CA HIS A 774 -7.94 37.42 26.96
C HIS A 774 -6.96 36.39 26.41
N PRO A 775 -7.37 35.60 25.42
CA PRO A 775 -6.60 34.44 24.94
C PRO A 775 -5.45 34.84 24.02
N THR A 776 -4.52 35.68 24.52
CA THR A 776 -3.32 36.07 23.77
C THR A 776 -2.55 34.86 23.34
N ALA A 777 -2.18 34.81 22.06
CA ALA A 777 -1.40 33.70 21.47
C ALA A 777 -0.61 34.18 20.28
N ASP A 778 0.65 33.73 20.13
CA ASP A 778 1.53 34.03 19.00
C ASP A 778 1.09 33.27 17.74
N LEU A 779 0.54 32.08 17.90
CA LEU A 779 0.02 31.22 16.84
C LEU A 779 -1.48 31.02 17.00
N LEU A 780 -2.21 31.28 15.92
CA LEU A 780 -3.62 30.99 15.79
C LEU A 780 -3.84 29.84 14.79
N ARG A 781 -4.42 28.73 15.24
CA ARG A 781 -5.04 27.76 14.34
C ARG A 781 -6.45 28.27 14.02
N VAL A 782 -6.61 28.80 12.81
CA VAL A 782 -7.80 29.51 12.33
C VAL A 782 -9.04 28.62 12.35
N GLY A 783 -10.11 29.10 12.93
CA GLY A 783 -11.35 28.36 13.10
C GLY A 783 -12.05 28.04 11.78
N HIS A 784 -12.72 26.89 11.72
CA HIS A 784 -13.61 26.46 10.65
C HIS A 784 -13.00 26.63 9.25
N HIS A 785 -11.74 26.22 9.09
CA HIS A 785 -10.99 26.23 7.82
C HIS A 785 -10.94 27.60 7.11
N GLY A 786 -11.09 28.70 7.86
CA GLY A 786 -11.19 30.05 7.31
C GLY A 786 -12.57 30.41 6.75
N SER A 787 -13.64 29.90 7.36
CA SER A 787 -15.04 30.29 7.06
C SER A 787 -15.32 31.72 7.53
N ALA A 788 -16.16 32.46 6.80
CA ALA A 788 -16.57 33.81 7.15
C ALA A 788 -17.26 33.92 8.53
N ASN A 789 -17.78 32.80 9.04
CA ASN A 789 -18.45 32.72 10.34
C ASN A 789 -17.51 32.48 11.52
N ALA A 790 -16.23 32.42 11.30
CA ALA A 790 -15.20 32.22 12.32
C ALA A 790 -14.09 33.28 12.20
N THR A 791 -13.21 33.31 13.19
CA THR A 791 -12.05 34.20 13.28
C THR A 791 -12.46 35.66 13.16
N THR A 792 -13.32 36.09 14.12
CA THR A 792 -13.89 37.43 14.16
C THR A 792 -12.84 38.52 14.44
N PRO A 793 -13.08 39.79 14.07
CA PRO A 793 -12.18 40.87 14.42
C PRO A 793 -11.95 40.98 15.94
N GLU A 794 -12.99 40.77 16.74
CA GLU A 794 -12.93 40.83 18.20
C GLU A 794 -12.00 39.74 18.77
N LEU A 795 -12.05 38.53 18.16
CA LEU A 795 -11.12 37.49 18.56
C LEU A 795 -9.69 37.86 18.17
N LEU A 796 -9.46 38.38 16.97
CA LEU A 796 -8.13 38.78 16.52
C LEU A 796 -7.54 39.91 17.36
N GLU A 797 -8.34 40.87 17.79
CA GLU A 797 -7.92 41.94 18.72
C GLU A 797 -7.54 41.41 20.12
N SER A 798 -8.18 40.33 20.55
CA SER A 798 -7.89 39.67 21.83
C SER A 798 -6.67 38.75 21.75
N VAL A 799 -6.56 37.97 20.68
CA VAL A 799 -5.49 36.97 20.49
C VAL A 799 -4.17 37.62 20.07
N LYS A 800 -4.19 38.60 19.17
CA LYS A 800 -3.06 39.31 18.58
C LYS A 800 -1.99 38.37 17.98
N PRO A 801 -2.40 37.47 17.07
CA PRO A 801 -1.51 36.43 16.56
C PRO A 801 -0.42 36.99 15.65
N ARG A 802 0.81 36.53 15.79
CA ARG A 802 1.93 36.79 14.86
C ARG A 802 1.87 35.83 13.65
N PHE A 803 1.37 34.63 13.86
CA PHE A 803 1.22 33.59 12.86
C PHE A 803 -0.20 33.03 12.89
N ALA A 804 -0.74 32.73 11.73
CA ALA A 804 -2.00 32.05 11.58
C ALA A 804 -1.82 30.84 10.63
N VAL A 805 -2.39 29.69 10.97
CA VAL A 805 -2.38 28.52 10.12
C VAL A 805 -3.81 28.07 9.82
N ILE A 806 -4.08 27.84 8.55
CA ILE A 806 -5.38 27.39 8.05
C ILE A 806 -5.21 25.97 7.50
N SER A 807 -5.89 25.00 8.12
CA SER A 807 -6.01 23.65 7.56
C SER A 807 -7.16 23.64 6.57
N VAL A 808 -6.87 23.43 5.31
CA VAL A 808 -7.87 23.55 4.23
C VAL A 808 -7.47 22.73 3.02
N GLY A 809 -8.46 22.17 2.34
CA GLY A 809 -8.26 21.44 1.10
C GLY A 809 -8.15 22.33 -0.12
N SER A 810 -7.24 22.02 -1.03
CA SER A 810 -7.14 22.73 -2.31
C SER A 810 -8.42 22.58 -3.12
N ARG A 811 -8.92 23.70 -3.62
CA ARG A 811 -10.15 23.75 -4.46
C ARG A 811 -11.35 23.03 -3.82
N ASN A 812 -11.52 23.23 -2.50
CA ASN A 812 -12.63 22.63 -1.77
C ASN A 812 -13.99 23.21 -2.24
N PRO A 813 -15.08 22.42 -2.11
CA PRO A 813 -16.41 22.84 -2.60
C PRO A 813 -16.97 24.06 -1.87
N PHE A 814 -16.48 24.35 -0.67
CA PHE A 814 -16.92 25.47 0.15
C PHE A 814 -16.22 26.80 -0.19
N ARG A 815 -15.23 26.76 -1.07
CA ARG A 815 -14.39 27.91 -1.46
C ARG A 815 -13.71 28.56 -0.25
N LEU A 816 -13.23 27.75 0.69
CA LEU A 816 -12.45 28.17 1.86
C LEU A 816 -10.95 28.19 1.51
N PRO A 817 -10.15 29.03 2.18
CA PRO A 817 -10.57 30.10 3.08
C PRO A 817 -11.26 31.24 2.35
N ARG A 818 -12.22 31.90 2.99
CA ARG A 818 -12.91 33.08 2.44
C ARG A 818 -11.96 34.28 2.42
N ARG A 819 -12.07 35.10 1.37
CA ARG A 819 -11.25 36.27 1.18
C ARG A 819 -11.31 37.23 2.35
N GLU A 820 -12.48 37.41 2.89
CA GLU A 820 -12.76 38.24 4.07
C GLU A 820 -11.94 37.82 5.31
N VAL A 821 -11.71 36.51 5.49
CA VAL A 821 -10.90 36.00 6.62
C VAL A 821 -9.43 36.27 6.37
N LEU A 822 -8.95 36.06 5.13
CA LEU A 822 -7.57 36.40 4.76
C LEU A 822 -7.30 37.89 4.97
N ASP A 823 -8.21 38.77 4.51
CA ASP A 823 -8.09 40.22 4.67
C ASP A 823 -8.14 40.65 6.16
N ARG A 824 -8.87 39.94 7.03
CA ARG A 824 -8.88 40.16 8.48
C ARG A 824 -7.56 39.78 9.13
N LEU A 825 -7.02 38.62 8.77
CA LEU A 825 -5.73 38.15 9.27
C LEU A 825 -4.58 39.05 8.84
N GLU A 826 -4.54 39.49 7.58
CA GLU A 826 -3.56 40.46 7.08
C GLU A 826 -3.63 41.78 7.84
N ARG A 827 -4.84 42.31 8.06
CA ARG A 827 -5.05 43.56 8.83
C ARG A 827 -4.62 43.42 10.28
N SER A 828 -4.72 42.24 10.88
CA SER A 828 -4.21 41.99 12.23
C SER A 828 -2.68 41.87 12.30
N GLY A 829 -1.99 41.86 11.14
CA GLY A 829 -0.55 41.68 11.04
C GLY A 829 -0.06 40.23 11.12
N ALA A 830 -0.96 39.26 11.11
CA ALA A 830 -0.64 37.85 11.19
C ALA A 830 -0.07 37.34 9.85
N ARG A 831 1.06 36.63 9.88
CA ARG A 831 1.56 35.89 8.73
C ARG A 831 0.78 34.58 8.57
N VAL A 832 0.09 34.43 7.44
CA VAL A 832 -0.79 33.31 7.16
C VAL A 832 -0.05 32.18 6.46
N PHE A 833 -0.27 30.93 6.92
CA PHE A 833 0.16 29.68 6.33
C PHE A 833 -1.07 28.83 6.02
N ARG A 834 -1.00 28.04 4.93
CA ARG A 834 -2.13 27.21 4.49
C ARG A 834 -1.67 25.82 4.11
N THR A 835 -2.37 24.79 4.60
CA THR A 835 -1.98 23.39 4.25
C THR A 835 -2.18 23.04 2.78
N ASP A 836 -3.09 23.71 2.07
CA ASP A 836 -3.32 23.50 0.64
C ASP A 836 -2.20 24.06 -0.24
N THR A 837 -1.42 25.01 0.25
CA THR A 837 -0.29 25.63 -0.49
C THR A 837 1.07 25.15 0.01
N GLU A 838 1.28 25.09 1.33
CA GLU A 838 2.55 24.72 1.95
C GLU A 838 2.64 23.23 2.34
N GLY A 839 1.51 22.51 2.45
CA GLY A 839 1.49 21.16 3.03
C GLY A 839 1.52 21.20 4.56
N ALA A 840 2.14 20.21 5.19
CA ALA A 840 2.30 20.22 6.65
C ALA A 840 3.19 21.40 7.11
N VAL A 841 2.68 22.18 8.06
CA VAL A 841 3.39 23.34 8.61
C VAL A 841 3.63 23.11 10.11
N THR A 842 4.88 23.23 10.52
CA THR A 842 5.30 23.07 11.91
C THR A 842 5.73 24.42 12.49
N PHE A 843 5.28 24.71 13.70
CA PHE A 843 5.69 25.89 14.48
C PHE A 843 6.44 25.42 15.73
N TYR A 844 7.59 25.97 15.96
CA TYR A 844 8.41 25.73 17.15
C TYR A 844 8.30 26.93 18.09
N LEU A 845 7.74 26.71 19.27
CA LEU A 845 7.60 27.69 20.34
C LEU A 845 8.67 27.37 21.41
N ASP A 846 9.73 28.18 21.47
CA ASP A 846 10.85 27.96 22.41
C ASP A 846 10.62 28.62 23.78
N GLY A 847 9.47 29.21 23.96
CA GLY A 847 9.09 29.96 25.16
C GLY A 847 9.23 31.46 25.03
N HIS A 848 9.96 31.99 24.05
CA HIS A 848 10.16 33.43 23.83
C HIS A 848 9.86 33.83 22.38
N SER A 849 9.98 32.88 21.49
CA SER A 849 9.76 33.09 20.04
C SER A 849 9.00 31.95 19.39
N VAL A 850 8.38 32.23 18.25
CA VAL A 850 7.74 31.23 17.40
C VAL A 850 8.41 31.23 16.04
N THR A 851 8.88 30.05 15.63
CA THR A 851 9.56 29.87 14.34
C THR A 851 8.79 28.86 13.47
N PRO A 852 8.26 29.29 12.31
CA PRO A 852 7.63 28.38 11.37
C PRO A 852 8.69 27.56 10.61
N SER A 853 8.35 26.31 10.30
CA SER A 853 9.13 25.41 9.47
C SER A 853 8.20 24.68 8.53
N LEU A 854 8.48 24.79 7.23
CA LEU A 854 7.78 24.05 6.21
C LEU A 854 8.39 22.66 6.08
N ALA A 855 7.56 21.65 5.92
CA ALA A 855 8.04 20.32 5.61
C ALA A 855 8.77 20.36 4.25
N ALA A 856 10.06 20.00 4.23
CA ALA A 856 10.77 19.85 2.97
C ALA A 856 10.09 18.71 2.17
N LEU A 857 9.36 19.07 1.15
CA LEU A 857 8.82 18.13 0.17
C LEU A 857 10.01 17.60 -0.65
N ARG A 858 10.39 16.33 -0.45
CA ARG A 858 11.36 15.63 -1.30
C ARG A 858 10.68 15.00 -2.49
#